data_779448940f898480bef954cd731a5d48
#
_entry.id   779448940f898480bef954cd731a5d48
#
_cell.length_a   1.000
_cell.length_b   1.000
_cell.length_c   1.000
_cell.angle_alpha   90.00
_cell.angle_beta   90.00
_cell.angle_gamma   90.00
#
_symmetry.space_group_name_H-M   'P 1'
#
loop_
_entity.id
_entity.type
_entity.pdbx_description
1 polymer ?
#
loop_
_entity_poly.entity_id
_entity_poly.type
_entity_poly.pdbx_seq_one_letter_code
_entity_poly.pdbx_strand_id
1 'polypeptide(L)'
;MMKRHLVMMLCLIAMAASMNAQSISGKLVDEKNEPLAYANIVLQQADSTFVNGQTSDEKGDFRIEAPKPGSYLLAISSMGYRSQIIRLNDLDKRRNLGTIVMAEATELLDEVSVTANATIQKADRQIVYPSQQQLKMSSSGYDLINRLMLPNLWVNPIENKISTVGGGSVELRINDIKANTQEVLALNPKEVERIEYIDDPGARYANTSVEAVINYVVKRRSSGVSGGFSTTNSFTTGFGNNSVFLNANTGKSQFGVNYYISYRDYDERYAVGTEQYTFPDGTEINRRTEGICVPFGYVLQDIQASYNLTEPDKYVFNVVFKNTMYDTDKQNFRNRIIETGKRDLINDTHINDHSNTPSLDLYFSYKLPNNQSIAANVVGTHINTDYMYRNQEYEHEDDILSTYAYGTDGKKYSLIGEALYKKEWENTTLTAGFKGNVASTKNIYTGDNNQTLHMHDDMQYGYVQMAGKWKKWNYRLGAGVSRHAYRQADNEYDYVAFRPSVSLTYNLFKGASLRYTLSVTPYAPSLSQLSDIPQQSSNLEINRGNKDLKVNQGYNNWLIFNWNTKRVNLQWRAQYLYRDKPILRTIRAVQNEEGKYMVEYVPINWDYRERAATRLTLGWKIIPDVLNLNLYGGVHWNKSVGDGYNHEYSAWEGGGSLSATLGKFSLMAGTSIRTKSMAGVYVDYGENDGYIQLDYTHKNLSIGASWYYPFTSEGWSAGTRTMPNRYLNFNRWTYIKDNGNMLNINLSWRFSSGRKHQAGRKTLNNSDSDSGIVK
;
A
#
# COMPACT_ATOMS: atom_id res chain seq x y z
N MET A 1 -6.38 23.98 -50.76
CA MET A 1 -7.10 23.65 -49.52
C MET A 1 -6.26 23.86 -48.26
N MET A 2 -4.99 23.52 -48.24
CA MET A 2 -4.12 23.61 -47.03
C MET A 2 -3.94 25.02 -46.41
N LYS A 3 -3.87 26.09 -47.25
CA LYS A 3 -3.73 27.48 -46.75
C LYS A 3 -4.97 28.02 -46.01
N ARG A 4 -6.18 27.55 -46.31
CA ARG A 4 -7.42 27.95 -45.62
C ARG A 4 -7.55 27.34 -44.21
N HIS A 5 -7.06 26.13 -44.01
CA HIS A 5 -7.06 25.47 -42.69
C HIS A 5 -6.00 26.04 -41.74
N LEU A 6 -4.87 26.50 -42.27
CA LEU A 6 -3.81 27.15 -41.50
C LEU A 6 -4.26 28.52 -40.97
N VAL A 7 -4.99 29.31 -41.80
CA VAL A 7 -5.55 30.61 -41.40
C VAL A 7 -6.67 30.42 -40.35
N MET A 8 -7.51 29.39 -40.50
CA MET A 8 -8.56 29.08 -39.53
C MET A 8 -7.99 28.59 -38.21
N MET A 9 -6.88 27.86 -38.21
CA MET A 9 -6.15 27.42 -37.03
C MET A 9 -5.43 28.59 -36.34
N LEU A 10 -4.87 29.53 -37.07
CA LEU A 10 -4.29 30.77 -36.54
C LEU A 10 -5.35 31.72 -35.97
N CYS A 11 -6.55 31.83 -36.57
CA CYS A 11 -7.66 32.59 -36.00
C CYS A 11 -8.23 31.93 -34.71
N LEU A 12 -8.26 30.62 -34.62
CA LEU A 12 -8.63 29.91 -33.39
C LEU A 12 -7.60 30.08 -32.26
N ILE A 13 -6.32 30.17 -32.58
CA ILE A 13 -5.23 30.47 -31.64
C ILE A 13 -5.28 31.95 -31.20
N ALA A 14 -5.65 32.86 -32.07
CA ALA A 14 -5.78 34.30 -31.72
C ALA A 14 -7.03 34.60 -30.88
N MET A 15 -8.11 33.81 -30.96
CA MET A 15 -9.29 33.94 -30.10
C MET A 15 -9.07 33.35 -28.69
N ALA A 16 -8.03 32.57 -28.45
CA ALA A 16 -7.68 32.01 -27.13
C ALA A 16 -6.90 32.98 -26.21
N ALA A 17 -6.57 34.19 -26.70
CA ALA A 17 -5.64 35.12 -26.01
C ALA A 17 -6.33 36.16 -25.12
N SER A 18 -7.62 36.08 -24.82
CA SER A 18 -8.32 37.14 -24.06
C SER A 18 -9.32 36.61 -23.04
N MET A 19 -8.91 35.70 -22.19
CA MET A 19 -9.60 35.51 -20.89
C MET A 19 -8.67 35.99 -19.78
N ASN A 20 -8.84 37.24 -19.35
CA ASN A 20 -8.24 37.77 -18.12
C ASN A 20 -8.81 37.00 -16.94
N ALA A 21 -8.16 35.93 -16.51
CA ALA A 21 -8.50 35.26 -15.25
C ALA A 21 -8.15 36.22 -14.11
N GLN A 22 -9.14 36.59 -13.29
CA GLN A 22 -8.90 37.35 -12.06
C GLN A 22 -8.11 36.44 -11.12
N SER A 23 -6.94 36.89 -10.72
CA SER A 23 -6.11 36.13 -9.78
C SER A 23 -5.63 37.03 -8.64
N ILE A 24 -5.63 36.49 -7.45
CA ILE A 24 -5.10 37.10 -6.24
C ILE A 24 -3.77 36.42 -5.97
N SER A 25 -2.72 37.21 -5.72
CA SER A 25 -1.41 36.71 -5.33
C SER A 25 -0.90 37.47 -4.12
N GLY A 26 0.04 36.86 -3.41
CA GLY A 26 0.70 37.47 -2.26
C GLY A 26 1.73 36.50 -1.69
N LYS A 27 2.45 36.99 -0.68
CA LYS A 27 3.45 36.24 0.07
C LYS A 27 3.09 36.21 1.54
N LEU A 28 3.08 35.03 2.15
CA LEU A 28 2.82 34.82 3.57
C LEU A 28 4.14 34.69 4.33
N VAL A 29 4.28 35.44 5.41
CA VAL A 29 5.42 35.39 6.30
C VAL A 29 4.96 35.44 7.76
N ASP A 30 5.80 34.99 8.68
CA ASP A 30 5.60 35.16 10.11
C ASP A 30 6.09 36.57 10.61
N GLU A 31 5.96 36.82 11.92
CA GLU A 31 6.39 38.09 12.56
C GLU A 31 7.90 38.31 12.47
N LYS A 32 8.70 37.30 12.13
CA LYS A 32 10.15 37.37 11.93
C LYS A 32 10.52 37.47 10.45
N ASN A 33 9.52 37.67 9.59
CA ASN A 33 9.66 37.74 8.13
C ASN A 33 10.13 36.41 7.50
N GLU A 34 9.93 35.24 8.20
CA GLU A 34 10.20 33.92 7.65
C GLU A 34 9.00 33.46 6.81
N PRO A 35 9.20 32.86 5.62
CA PRO A 35 8.11 32.48 4.74
C PRO A 35 7.24 31.37 5.34
N LEU A 36 5.92 31.54 5.27
CA LEU A 36 4.93 30.55 5.68
C LEU A 36 4.53 29.69 4.51
N ALA A 37 5.23 28.58 4.35
CA ALA A 37 4.92 27.62 3.33
C ALA A 37 3.70 26.76 3.69
N TYR A 38 2.94 26.39 2.67
CA TYR A 38 1.76 25.51 2.78
C TYR A 38 0.67 26.00 3.73
N ALA A 39 0.61 27.30 3.97
CA ALA A 39 -0.54 27.92 4.63
C ALA A 39 -1.78 27.77 3.74
N ASN A 40 -2.93 27.52 4.34
CA ASN A 40 -4.18 27.36 3.60
C ASN A 40 -4.70 28.73 3.16
N ILE A 41 -4.98 28.89 1.89
CA ILE A 41 -5.60 30.07 1.28
C ILE A 41 -6.92 29.65 0.67
N VAL A 42 -8.03 30.13 1.20
CA VAL A 42 -9.38 29.78 0.79
C VAL A 42 -10.10 31.05 0.31
N LEU A 43 -10.55 31.02 -0.95
CA LEU A 43 -11.40 32.08 -1.50
C LEU A 43 -12.87 31.71 -1.25
N GLN A 44 -13.63 32.63 -0.66
CA GLN A 44 -15.02 32.46 -0.29
C GLN A 44 -15.89 33.60 -0.86
N GLN A 45 -17.19 33.35 -1.03
CA GLN A 45 -18.15 34.44 -1.25
C GLN A 45 -18.41 35.21 0.06
N ALA A 46 -19.13 36.32 0.00
CA ALA A 46 -19.45 37.12 1.17
C ALA A 46 -20.27 36.36 2.24
N ASP A 47 -20.99 35.31 1.85
CA ASP A 47 -21.71 34.39 2.74
C ASP A 47 -20.87 33.22 3.25
N SER A 48 -19.54 33.32 3.11
CA SER A 48 -18.55 32.25 3.45
C SER A 48 -18.68 30.96 2.60
N THR A 49 -19.41 30.98 1.51
CA THR A 49 -19.45 29.86 0.58
C THR A 49 -18.11 29.69 -0.12
N PHE A 50 -17.55 28.47 -0.08
CA PHE A 50 -16.27 28.15 -0.70
C PHE A 50 -16.31 28.35 -2.22
N VAL A 51 -15.31 29.04 -2.76
CA VAL A 51 -15.14 29.32 -4.18
C VAL A 51 -13.95 28.57 -4.76
N ASN A 52 -12.77 28.70 -4.13
CA ASN A 52 -11.53 28.09 -4.56
C ASN A 52 -10.58 27.98 -3.35
N GLY A 53 -9.59 27.07 -3.41
CA GLY A 53 -8.62 26.90 -2.34
C GLY A 53 -7.28 26.40 -2.85
N GLN A 54 -6.21 26.86 -2.24
CA GLN A 54 -4.85 26.38 -2.47
C GLN A 54 -3.96 26.61 -1.23
N THR A 55 -2.71 26.19 -1.31
CA THR A 55 -1.71 26.46 -0.30
C THR A 55 -0.65 27.42 -0.84
N SER A 56 0.01 28.18 0.04
CA SER A 56 1.25 28.85 -0.29
C SER A 56 2.31 27.83 -0.70
N ASP A 57 3.23 28.24 -1.56
CA ASP A 57 4.40 27.44 -1.89
C ASP A 57 5.46 27.46 -0.77
N GLU A 58 6.61 26.85 -1.02
CA GLU A 58 7.71 26.75 -0.06
C GLU A 58 8.31 28.10 0.33
N LYS A 59 8.13 29.15 -0.51
CA LYS A 59 8.60 30.53 -0.24
C LYS A 59 7.52 31.41 0.39
N GLY A 60 6.36 30.81 0.71
CA GLY A 60 5.20 31.53 1.20
C GLY A 60 4.38 32.20 0.09
N ASP A 61 4.75 32.07 -1.19
CA ASP A 61 4.04 32.69 -2.28
C ASP A 61 2.77 31.91 -2.60
N PHE A 62 1.68 32.64 -2.92
CA PHE A 62 0.43 32.03 -3.35
C PHE A 62 -0.21 32.76 -4.51
N ARG A 63 -1.01 32.03 -5.30
CA ARG A 63 -1.82 32.61 -6.37
C ARG A 63 -3.12 31.83 -6.53
N ILE A 64 -4.24 32.45 -6.21
CA ILE A 64 -5.56 31.84 -6.28
C ILE A 64 -6.43 32.55 -7.32
N GLU A 65 -7.18 31.77 -8.13
CA GLU A 65 -8.03 32.30 -9.18
C GLU A 65 -9.48 32.47 -8.71
N ALA A 66 -10.08 33.61 -9.02
CA ALA A 66 -11.49 33.85 -8.87
C ALA A 66 -12.24 33.52 -10.18
N PRO A 67 -13.36 32.76 -10.13
CA PRO A 67 -14.08 32.32 -11.33
C PRO A 67 -14.83 33.42 -12.08
N LYS A 68 -15.14 34.54 -11.40
CA LYS A 68 -15.89 35.69 -11.95
C LYS A 68 -15.45 36.97 -11.23
N PRO A 69 -15.64 38.17 -11.85
CA PRO A 69 -15.55 39.44 -11.13
C PRO A 69 -16.55 39.48 -9.98
N GLY A 70 -16.17 40.06 -8.85
CA GLY A 70 -17.04 40.19 -7.69
C GLY A 70 -16.31 40.44 -6.39
N SER A 71 -17.04 40.50 -5.29
CA SER A 71 -16.48 40.63 -3.95
C SER A 71 -16.30 39.27 -3.30
N TYR A 72 -15.15 39.09 -2.65
CA TYR A 72 -14.74 37.82 -2.06
C TYR A 72 -14.14 37.99 -0.68
N LEU A 73 -14.12 36.94 0.10
CA LEU A 73 -13.35 36.81 1.33
C LEU A 73 -12.18 35.85 1.06
N LEU A 74 -10.96 36.29 1.36
CA LEU A 74 -9.77 35.46 1.33
C LEU A 74 -9.42 35.06 2.76
N ALA A 75 -9.74 33.83 3.13
CA ALA A 75 -9.39 33.27 4.42
C ALA A 75 -8.01 32.62 4.34
N ILE A 76 -7.10 33.02 5.20
CA ILE A 76 -5.75 32.52 5.29
C ILE A 76 -5.58 31.91 6.67
N SER A 77 -5.16 30.65 6.73
CA SER A 77 -4.91 29.96 7.98
C SER A 77 -3.64 29.11 7.90
N SER A 78 -2.90 29.08 8.98
CA SER A 78 -1.73 28.22 9.16
C SER A 78 -1.68 27.77 10.61
N MET A 79 -1.29 26.53 10.84
CA MET A 79 -1.24 25.97 12.20
C MET A 79 -0.19 26.70 13.04
N GLY A 80 -0.60 27.18 14.22
CA GLY A 80 0.25 27.97 15.11
C GLY A 80 0.19 29.48 14.86
N TYR A 81 -0.62 29.93 13.90
CA TYR A 81 -0.83 31.36 13.57
C TYR A 81 -2.31 31.72 13.65
N ARG A 82 -2.59 32.98 13.97
CA ARG A 82 -3.95 33.50 13.94
C ARG A 82 -4.47 33.57 12.52
N SER A 83 -5.62 32.97 12.27
CA SER A 83 -6.29 33.02 10.97
C SER A 83 -6.65 34.45 10.60
N GLN A 84 -6.46 34.82 9.34
CA GLN A 84 -6.81 36.14 8.81
C GLN A 84 -7.87 36.03 7.72
N ILE A 85 -8.83 36.96 7.69
CA ILE A 85 -9.81 37.09 6.62
C ILE A 85 -9.63 38.47 5.98
N ILE A 86 -9.26 38.47 4.69
CA ILE A 86 -9.08 39.66 3.88
C ILE A 86 -10.32 39.83 2.99
N ARG A 87 -10.99 40.96 3.11
CA ARG A 87 -12.12 41.29 2.21
C ARG A 87 -11.58 41.86 0.91
N LEU A 88 -12.00 41.29 -0.20
CA LEU A 88 -11.65 41.70 -1.54
C LEU A 88 -12.90 42.26 -2.22
N ASN A 89 -13.05 43.55 -2.19
CA ASN A 89 -14.17 44.22 -2.85
C ASN A 89 -13.82 44.47 -4.32
N ASP A 90 -14.79 44.20 -5.21
CA ASP A 90 -14.76 44.52 -6.64
C ASP A 90 -13.50 44.00 -7.35
N LEU A 91 -13.23 42.67 -7.19
CA LEU A 91 -12.14 42.02 -7.87
C LEU A 91 -12.46 41.84 -9.38
N ASP A 92 -11.99 42.77 -10.20
CA ASP A 92 -12.18 42.79 -11.66
C ASP A 92 -10.92 42.43 -12.45
N LYS A 93 -9.74 42.53 -11.81
CA LYS A 93 -8.39 42.30 -12.39
C LYS A 93 -7.52 41.48 -11.47
N ARG A 94 -6.29 41.20 -11.94
CA ARG A 94 -5.24 40.63 -11.10
C ARG A 94 -4.90 41.57 -9.94
N ARG A 95 -4.88 41.03 -8.72
CA ARG A 95 -4.58 41.81 -7.49
C ARG A 95 -3.44 41.13 -6.72
N ASN A 96 -2.38 41.88 -6.51
CA ASN A 96 -1.30 41.43 -5.63
C ASN A 96 -1.50 42.08 -4.26
N LEU A 97 -1.54 41.26 -3.20
CA LEU A 97 -1.74 41.69 -1.81
C LEU A 97 -0.41 42.01 -1.11
N GLY A 98 0.74 41.83 -1.79
CA GLY A 98 2.05 42.02 -1.19
C GLY A 98 2.37 40.96 -0.13
N THR A 99 3.17 41.36 0.86
CA THR A 99 3.53 40.50 1.98
C THR A 99 2.48 40.57 3.07
N ILE A 100 1.93 39.43 3.48
CA ILE A 100 0.93 39.29 4.53
C ILE A 100 1.62 38.64 5.73
N VAL A 101 1.69 39.33 6.85
CA VAL A 101 2.29 38.85 8.09
C VAL A 101 1.24 38.13 8.93
N MET A 102 1.52 36.89 9.31
CA MET A 102 0.68 36.08 10.19
C MET A 102 1.23 36.07 11.61
N ALA A 103 0.44 36.55 12.57
CA ALA A 103 0.84 36.57 13.99
C ALA A 103 0.78 35.17 14.61
N GLU A 104 1.76 34.81 15.46
CA GLU A 104 1.74 33.56 16.23
C GLU A 104 0.54 33.52 17.19
N ALA A 105 -0.15 32.38 17.29
CA ALA A 105 -1.22 32.19 18.25
C ALA A 105 -0.65 31.75 19.61
N THR A 106 -0.68 32.66 20.59
CA THR A 106 -0.18 32.42 21.96
C THR A 106 -1.17 31.65 22.85
N GLU A 107 -2.43 31.56 22.46
CA GLU A 107 -3.47 30.75 23.13
C GLU A 107 -4.31 30.05 22.10
N LEU A 108 -4.75 28.82 22.43
CA LEU A 108 -5.79 28.08 21.69
C LEU A 108 -7.15 28.79 21.91
N LEU A 109 -7.36 29.92 21.29
CA LEU A 109 -8.69 30.50 21.16
C LEU A 109 -9.51 29.63 20.22
N ASP A 110 -10.79 29.44 20.54
CA ASP A 110 -11.77 28.74 19.71
C ASP A 110 -11.67 29.26 18.26
N GLU A 111 -11.03 28.45 17.46
CA GLU A 111 -10.76 28.71 16.05
C GLU A 111 -12.09 28.82 15.34
N VAL A 112 -12.30 29.91 14.60
CA VAL A 112 -13.39 29.97 13.62
C VAL A 112 -13.27 28.75 12.73
N SER A 113 -14.07 27.77 13.04
CA SER A 113 -14.12 26.49 12.35
C SER A 113 -14.45 26.76 10.87
N VAL A 114 -13.43 26.80 10.03
CA VAL A 114 -13.64 26.63 8.59
C VAL A 114 -14.02 25.16 8.41
N THR A 115 -15.30 24.87 8.57
CA THR A 115 -15.91 23.57 8.35
C THR A 115 -15.95 23.27 6.85
N ALA A 116 -14.82 23.08 6.25
CA ALA A 116 -14.76 22.48 4.93
C ALA A 116 -13.55 21.54 4.92
N ASN A 117 -13.83 20.24 4.98
CA ASN A 117 -12.88 19.25 4.48
C ASN A 117 -12.61 19.58 3.01
N ALA A 118 -11.63 20.44 2.77
CA ALA A 118 -11.29 20.84 1.43
C ALA A 118 -10.44 19.71 0.81
N THR A 119 -11.04 18.89 -0.02
CA THR A 119 -10.32 18.01 -0.92
C THR A 119 -9.97 18.79 -2.16
N ILE A 120 -8.67 18.96 -2.42
CA ILE A 120 -8.15 19.63 -3.61
C ILE A 120 -7.62 18.57 -4.55
N GLN A 121 -8.19 18.51 -5.76
CA GLN A 121 -7.69 17.61 -6.81
C GLN A 121 -6.53 18.27 -7.56
N LYS A 122 -5.35 17.69 -7.46
CA LYS A 122 -4.17 18.02 -8.28
C LYS A 122 -4.08 17.08 -9.50
N ALA A 123 -3.12 17.33 -10.39
CA ALA A 123 -2.90 16.49 -11.57
C ALA A 123 -2.49 15.04 -11.21
N ASP A 124 -1.78 14.87 -10.10
CA ASP A 124 -1.15 13.62 -9.67
C ASP A 124 -1.67 13.08 -8.33
N ARG A 125 -2.44 13.86 -7.56
CA ARG A 125 -2.89 13.50 -6.21
C ARG A 125 -4.14 14.24 -5.77
N GLN A 126 -4.77 13.73 -4.73
CA GLN A 126 -5.77 14.45 -3.93
C GLN A 126 -5.08 14.99 -2.67
N ILE A 127 -5.30 16.25 -2.34
CA ILE A 127 -4.89 16.85 -1.08
C ILE A 127 -6.13 16.95 -0.19
N VAL A 128 -6.09 16.31 0.96
CA VAL A 128 -7.20 16.26 1.92
C VAL A 128 -6.78 16.91 3.22
N TYR A 129 -7.53 17.90 3.68
CA TYR A 129 -7.33 18.57 4.95
C TYR A 129 -8.27 17.98 5.99
N PRO A 130 -7.74 17.25 7.01
CA PRO A 130 -8.58 16.71 8.08
C PRO A 130 -9.20 17.84 8.91
N SER A 131 -10.42 17.64 9.40
CA SER A 131 -11.02 18.57 10.36
C SER A 131 -10.33 18.48 11.72
N GLN A 132 -10.45 19.54 12.52
CA GLN A 132 -9.90 19.55 13.89
C GLN A 132 -10.47 18.42 14.75
N GLN A 133 -11.75 18.10 14.55
CA GLN A 133 -12.38 16.98 15.24
C GLN A 133 -11.79 15.63 14.82
N GLN A 134 -11.59 15.40 13.52
CA GLN A 134 -10.92 14.19 13.03
C GLN A 134 -9.52 14.06 13.62
N LEU A 135 -8.72 15.16 13.63
CA LEU A 135 -7.38 15.17 14.21
C LEU A 135 -7.38 14.90 15.73
N LYS A 136 -8.33 15.49 16.48
CA LYS A 136 -8.44 15.32 17.94
C LYS A 136 -8.86 13.91 18.35
N MET A 137 -9.73 13.30 17.55
CA MET A 137 -10.33 12.00 17.87
C MET A 137 -9.56 10.81 17.31
N SER A 138 -8.60 11.05 16.45
CA SER A 138 -7.76 9.98 15.91
C SER A 138 -6.68 9.56 16.90
N SER A 139 -6.57 8.25 17.11
CA SER A 139 -5.57 7.62 17.98
C SER A 139 -4.25 7.35 17.26
N SER A 140 -4.26 7.23 15.93
CA SER A 140 -3.09 6.93 15.09
C SER A 140 -3.26 7.46 13.68
N GLY A 141 -2.22 7.32 12.85
CA GLY A 141 -2.33 7.60 11.42
C GLY A 141 -3.33 6.68 10.72
N TYR A 142 -3.45 5.42 11.12
CA TYR A 142 -4.43 4.47 10.57
C TYR A 142 -5.86 4.90 10.87
N ASP A 143 -6.14 5.26 12.12
CA ASP A 143 -7.45 5.76 12.53
C ASP A 143 -7.82 7.05 11.79
N LEU A 144 -6.85 7.96 11.58
CA LEU A 144 -7.08 9.17 10.80
C LEU A 144 -7.52 8.85 9.36
N ILE A 145 -6.84 7.94 8.66
CA ILE A 145 -7.23 7.56 7.29
C ILE A 145 -8.61 6.92 7.26
N ASN A 146 -8.94 6.07 8.23
CA ASN A 146 -10.27 5.47 8.31
C ASN A 146 -11.37 6.55 8.42
N ARG A 147 -11.15 7.59 9.25
CA ARG A 147 -12.10 8.72 9.40
C ARG A 147 -12.21 9.62 8.18
N LEU A 148 -11.16 9.71 7.37
CA LEU A 148 -11.15 10.52 6.15
C LEU A 148 -11.94 9.90 5.01
N MET A 149 -12.19 8.58 5.04
CA MET A 149 -12.93 7.83 4.03
C MET A 149 -12.40 8.11 2.61
N LEU A 150 -11.09 7.97 2.43
CA LEU A 150 -10.48 8.13 1.12
C LEU A 150 -11.01 7.04 0.16
N PRO A 151 -11.33 7.40 -1.09
CA PRO A 151 -11.93 6.46 -2.02
C PRO A 151 -10.99 5.30 -2.33
N ASN A 152 -11.55 4.11 -2.56
CA ASN A 152 -10.81 2.88 -2.89
C ASN A 152 -9.83 2.37 -1.82
N LEU A 153 -9.96 2.80 -0.57
CA LEU A 153 -9.16 2.29 0.55
C LEU A 153 -10.02 1.47 1.51
N TRP A 154 -9.45 0.39 1.97
CA TRP A 154 -9.92 -0.41 3.10
C TRP A 154 -8.92 -0.29 4.24
N VAL A 155 -9.41 0.10 5.41
CA VAL A 155 -8.60 0.31 6.61
C VAL A 155 -9.08 -0.61 7.71
N ASN A 156 -8.18 -1.46 8.22
CA ASN A 156 -8.39 -2.24 9.43
C ASN A 156 -7.50 -1.64 10.55
N PRO A 157 -8.07 -0.86 11.47
CA PRO A 157 -7.29 -0.18 12.51
C PRO A 157 -6.78 -1.13 13.60
N ILE A 158 -7.36 -2.33 13.74
CA ILE A 158 -6.95 -3.33 14.74
C ILE A 158 -5.67 -4.03 14.26
N GLU A 159 -5.62 -4.41 12.98
CA GLU A 159 -4.43 -5.02 12.37
C GLU A 159 -3.39 -3.99 11.92
N ASN A 160 -3.71 -2.70 11.98
CA ASN A 160 -2.87 -1.62 11.45
C ASN A 160 -2.57 -1.81 9.97
N LYS A 161 -3.59 -2.17 9.19
CA LYS A 161 -3.49 -2.48 7.77
C LYS A 161 -4.31 -1.50 6.93
N ILE A 162 -3.71 -1.00 5.88
CA ILE A 162 -4.38 -0.23 4.82
C ILE A 162 -4.10 -0.94 3.50
N SER A 163 -5.14 -1.24 2.76
CA SER A 163 -5.05 -1.80 1.41
C SER A 163 -5.99 -1.04 0.48
N THR A 164 -5.83 -1.22 -0.83
CA THR A 164 -6.92 -0.87 -1.73
C THR A 164 -8.06 -1.88 -1.57
N VAL A 165 -9.28 -1.48 -1.89
CA VAL A 165 -10.44 -2.39 -1.83
C VAL A 165 -10.25 -3.64 -2.71
N GLY A 166 -9.35 -3.60 -3.70
CA GLY A 166 -8.97 -4.77 -4.52
C GLY A 166 -7.87 -5.65 -3.92
N GLY A 167 -7.42 -5.36 -2.69
CA GLY A 167 -6.32 -6.09 -2.05
C GLY A 167 -4.91 -5.62 -2.47
N GLY A 168 -4.80 -4.57 -3.29
CA GLY A 168 -3.51 -4.00 -3.68
C GLY A 168 -2.81 -3.30 -2.52
N SER A 169 -1.48 -3.26 -2.55
CA SER A 169 -0.70 -2.63 -1.50
C SER A 169 -0.76 -1.10 -1.56
N VAL A 170 -0.70 -0.47 -0.39
CA VAL A 170 -0.66 0.97 -0.21
C VAL A 170 0.66 1.36 0.44
N GLU A 171 1.44 2.21 -0.23
CA GLU A 171 2.64 2.76 0.36
C GLU A 171 2.30 3.93 1.28
N LEU A 172 2.69 3.84 2.54
CA LEU A 172 2.52 4.91 3.53
C LEU A 172 3.78 5.77 3.60
N ARG A 173 3.59 7.08 3.77
CA ARG A 173 4.68 8.06 3.89
C ARG A 173 4.38 9.10 4.96
N ILE A 174 5.43 9.60 5.58
CA ILE A 174 5.39 10.79 6.44
C ILE A 174 6.37 11.81 5.87
N ASN A 175 5.87 12.95 5.40
CA ASN A 175 6.66 13.96 4.67
C ASN A 175 7.46 13.36 3.50
N ASP A 176 6.77 12.56 2.69
CA ASP A 176 7.28 11.77 1.56
C ASP A 176 8.29 10.66 1.91
N ILE A 177 8.74 10.53 3.14
CA ILE A 177 9.58 9.41 3.60
C ILE A 177 8.67 8.18 3.73
N LYS A 178 9.02 7.07 3.10
CA LYS A 178 8.31 5.80 3.27
C LYS A 178 8.27 5.45 4.75
N ALA A 179 7.07 5.28 5.24
CA ALA A 179 6.81 4.96 6.64
C ALA A 179 6.42 3.49 6.75
N ASN A 180 6.93 2.86 7.79
CA ASN A 180 6.48 1.53 8.20
C ASN A 180 5.27 1.63 9.14
N THR A 181 4.77 0.47 9.56
CA THR A 181 3.62 0.39 10.48
C THR A 181 3.86 1.17 11.78
N GLN A 182 5.08 1.07 12.33
CA GLN A 182 5.44 1.71 13.60
C GLN A 182 5.42 3.23 13.49
N GLU A 183 5.95 3.78 12.41
CA GLU A 183 6.00 5.23 12.19
C GLU A 183 4.60 5.81 12.02
N VAL A 184 3.70 5.10 11.33
CA VAL A 184 2.31 5.53 11.18
C VAL A 184 1.52 5.38 12.48
N LEU A 185 1.81 4.35 13.29
CA LEU A 185 1.28 4.22 14.65
C LEU A 185 1.81 5.33 15.57
N ALA A 186 3.10 5.65 15.45
CA ALA A 186 3.77 6.71 16.22
C ALA A 186 3.31 8.12 15.81
N LEU A 187 2.75 8.28 14.62
CA LEU A 187 2.30 9.56 14.12
C LEU A 187 1.28 10.19 15.07
N ASN A 188 1.53 11.43 15.46
CA ASN A 188 0.54 12.23 16.20
C ASN A 188 -0.46 12.86 15.21
N PRO A 189 -1.72 12.41 15.17
CA PRO A 189 -2.70 12.96 14.23
C PRO A 189 -2.87 14.47 14.34
N LYS A 190 -2.71 15.06 15.55
CA LYS A 190 -2.83 16.51 15.78
C LYS A 190 -1.71 17.33 15.11
N GLU A 191 -0.66 16.67 14.64
CA GLU A 191 0.44 17.31 13.91
C GLU A 191 0.29 17.19 12.38
N VAL A 192 -0.70 16.45 11.92
CA VAL A 192 -1.00 16.31 10.49
C VAL A 192 -1.64 17.58 9.97
N GLU A 193 -1.02 18.20 8.97
CA GLU A 193 -1.57 19.35 8.27
C GLU A 193 -2.53 18.94 7.17
N ARG A 194 -2.13 17.92 6.41
CA ARG A 194 -2.90 17.41 5.28
C ARG A 194 -2.46 15.98 4.94
N ILE A 195 -3.33 15.30 4.22
CA ILE A 195 -3.03 14.01 3.59
C ILE A 195 -2.92 14.22 2.08
N GLU A 196 -1.86 13.72 1.48
CA GLU A 196 -1.72 13.65 0.03
C GLU A 196 -1.98 12.20 -0.40
N TYR A 197 -3.09 11.98 -1.08
CA TYR A 197 -3.50 10.67 -1.55
C TYR A 197 -3.25 10.56 -3.06
N ILE A 198 -2.44 9.60 -3.45
CA ILE A 198 -2.06 9.32 -4.83
C ILE A 198 -2.64 7.94 -5.18
N ASP A 199 -3.75 7.93 -5.89
CA ASP A 199 -4.47 6.71 -6.29
C ASP A 199 -4.01 6.15 -7.66
N ASP A 200 -2.94 6.73 -8.22
CA ASP A 200 -2.22 6.27 -9.40
C ASP A 200 -0.78 6.78 -9.31
N PRO A 201 0.15 5.99 -8.73
CA PRO A 201 1.49 6.46 -8.40
C PRO A 201 2.45 6.64 -9.61
N GLY A 202 2.03 6.25 -10.83
CA GLY A 202 2.74 6.55 -12.09
C GLY A 202 3.92 5.63 -12.42
N ALA A 203 4.72 6.04 -13.42
CA ALA A 203 5.75 5.22 -14.06
C ALA A 203 6.80 4.65 -13.09
N ARG A 204 7.16 5.39 -12.04
CA ARG A 204 8.12 4.93 -11.02
C ARG A 204 7.69 3.63 -10.33
N TYR A 205 6.39 3.43 -10.15
CA TYR A 205 5.81 2.29 -9.43
C TYR A 205 5.37 1.13 -10.33
N ALA A 206 5.57 1.25 -11.62
CA ALA A 206 5.07 0.26 -12.57
C ALA A 206 5.59 -1.18 -12.36
N ASN A 207 6.68 -1.38 -11.60
CA ASN A 207 7.23 -2.70 -11.22
C ASN A 207 6.89 -3.13 -9.80
N THR A 208 5.96 -2.46 -9.14
CA THR A 208 5.63 -2.75 -7.75
C THR A 208 4.17 -3.16 -7.63
N SER A 209 3.80 -3.82 -6.54
CA SER A 209 2.41 -4.09 -6.17
C SER A 209 1.70 -2.86 -5.60
N VAL A 210 2.35 -1.69 -5.55
CA VAL A 210 1.81 -0.47 -4.97
C VAL A 210 0.77 0.14 -5.90
N GLU A 211 -0.49 0.10 -5.49
CA GLU A 211 -1.63 0.67 -6.21
C GLU A 211 -1.99 2.08 -5.75
N ALA A 212 -1.59 2.47 -4.53
CA ALA A 212 -1.83 3.80 -4.00
C ALA A 212 -0.72 4.24 -3.05
N VAL A 213 -0.57 5.55 -2.86
CA VAL A 213 0.35 6.14 -1.88
C VAL A 213 -0.42 7.11 -0.99
N ILE A 214 -0.23 7.02 0.31
CA ILE A 214 -0.75 7.95 1.30
C ILE A 214 0.42 8.66 1.95
N ASN A 215 0.49 9.99 1.82
CA ASN A 215 1.52 10.80 2.43
C ASN A 215 0.91 11.70 3.51
N TYR A 216 1.31 11.48 4.75
CA TYR A 216 0.99 12.33 5.88
C TYR A 216 1.95 13.51 5.88
N VAL A 217 1.47 14.71 5.61
CA VAL A 217 2.27 15.91 5.72
C VAL A 217 2.11 16.48 7.12
N VAL A 218 3.21 16.49 7.87
CA VAL A 218 3.25 16.93 9.27
C VAL A 218 4.29 18.00 9.46
N LYS A 219 4.03 18.93 10.41
CA LYS A 219 5.05 19.88 10.87
C LYS A 219 6.06 19.16 11.75
N ARG A 220 7.33 19.38 11.52
CA ARG A 220 8.41 18.95 12.42
C ARG A 220 8.71 20.06 13.43
N ARG A 221 9.29 19.67 14.57
CA ARG A 221 9.75 20.61 15.59
C ARG A 221 11.22 20.95 15.36
N SER A 222 11.59 22.23 15.50
CA SER A 222 12.99 22.67 15.39
C SER A 222 13.82 22.30 16.62
N SER A 223 13.17 22.16 17.77
CA SER A 223 13.80 21.74 19.01
C SER A 223 12.76 21.05 19.89
N GLY A 224 13.20 20.09 20.68
CA GLY A 224 12.35 19.38 21.63
C GLY A 224 12.34 17.88 21.43
N VAL A 225 11.54 17.21 22.24
CA VAL A 225 11.41 15.75 22.30
C VAL A 225 9.96 15.38 22.12
N SER A 226 9.70 14.30 21.38
CA SER A 226 8.38 13.68 21.29
C SER A 226 8.54 12.17 21.42
N GLY A 227 7.56 11.53 22.04
CA GLY A 227 7.56 10.09 22.19
C GLY A 227 6.18 9.56 22.59
N GLY A 228 6.08 8.25 22.69
CA GLY A 228 4.85 7.60 23.08
C GLY A 228 4.87 6.11 22.83
N PHE A 229 3.72 5.51 23.10
CA PHE A 229 3.47 4.10 22.80
C PHE A 229 2.05 3.90 22.28
N SER A 230 1.85 2.81 21.57
CA SER A 230 0.55 2.29 21.16
C SER A 230 0.54 0.79 21.33
N THR A 231 -0.50 0.26 21.95
CA THR A 231 -0.64 -1.16 22.24
C THR A 231 -2.07 -1.60 21.98
N THR A 232 -2.22 -2.75 21.33
CA THR A 232 -3.49 -3.46 21.12
C THR A 232 -3.22 -4.91 21.48
N ASN A 233 -3.82 -5.40 22.55
CA ASN A 233 -3.64 -6.79 22.98
C ASN A 233 -5.00 -7.41 23.27
N SER A 234 -5.15 -8.68 22.88
CA SER A 234 -6.31 -9.48 23.25
C SER A 234 -6.17 -10.01 24.67
N PHE A 235 -7.30 -10.15 25.35
CA PHE A 235 -7.41 -10.87 26.61
C PHE A 235 -8.17 -12.20 26.45
N THR A 236 -8.60 -12.53 25.25
CA THR A 236 -9.30 -13.79 24.94
C THR A 236 -8.40 -14.80 24.23
N THR A 237 -7.31 -14.36 23.59
CA THR A 237 -6.36 -15.22 22.88
C THR A 237 -5.00 -14.55 22.75
N GLY A 238 -3.99 -15.27 22.28
CA GLY A 238 -2.63 -14.77 22.09
C GLY A 238 -2.50 -13.83 20.88
N PHE A 239 -2.87 -12.56 21.04
CA PHE A 239 -2.75 -11.53 20.00
C PHE A 239 -2.19 -10.24 20.59
N GLY A 240 -1.20 -9.64 19.92
CA GLY A 240 -0.69 -8.34 20.31
C GLY A 240 0.01 -7.59 19.19
N ASN A 241 -0.20 -6.27 19.15
CA ASN A 241 0.50 -5.31 18.31
C ASN A 241 0.95 -4.15 19.20
N ASN A 242 2.25 -3.99 19.41
CA ASN A 242 2.79 -3.04 20.39
C ASN A 242 3.91 -2.22 19.77
N SER A 243 3.93 -0.92 20.02
CA SER A 243 4.95 -0.01 19.53
C SER A 243 5.37 1.02 20.57
N VAL A 244 6.63 1.41 20.55
CA VAL A 244 7.18 2.54 21.30
C VAL A 244 8.08 3.35 20.39
N PHE A 245 8.08 4.67 20.55
CA PHE A 245 8.90 5.56 19.76
C PHE A 245 9.41 6.76 20.56
N LEU A 246 10.57 7.27 20.15
CA LEU A 246 11.18 8.48 20.68
C LEU A 246 11.84 9.26 19.55
N ASN A 247 11.58 10.57 19.49
CA ASN A 247 12.21 11.48 18.56
C ASN A 247 12.78 12.69 19.32
N ALA A 248 14.01 13.08 18.98
CA ALA A 248 14.67 14.27 19.50
C ALA A 248 15.07 15.17 18.35
N ASN A 249 14.78 16.47 18.46
CA ASN A 249 15.06 17.47 17.44
C ASN A 249 15.97 18.55 18.02
N THR A 250 17.01 18.93 17.28
CA THR A 250 17.90 20.01 17.62
C THR A 250 18.34 20.75 16.35
N GLY A 251 17.86 21.98 16.17
CA GLY A 251 18.11 22.79 14.96
C GLY A 251 17.69 22.05 13.68
N LYS A 252 18.64 21.77 12.80
CA LYS A 252 18.43 21.08 11.51
C LYS A 252 18.41 19.54 11.66
N SER A 253 18.81 18.99 12.81
CA SER A 253 18.98 17.57 13.04
C SER A 253 17.79 16.97 13.79
N GLN A 254 17.39 15.76 13.40
CA GLN A 254 16.40 14.96 14.07
C GLN A 254 16.92 13.52 14.19
N PHE A 255 16.80 12.95 15.39
CA PHE A 255 17.08 11.56 15.72
C PHE A 255 15.77 10.87 16.06
N GLY A 256 15.58 9.65 15.59
CA GLY A 256 14.39 8.85 15.89
C GLY A 256 14.79 7.40 16.20
N VAL A 257 14.12 6.82 17.17
CA VAL A 257 14.19 5.38 17.48
C VAL A 257 12.77 4.86 17.63
N ASN A 258 12.48 3.75 16.95
CA ASN A 258 11.19 3.06 17.00
C ASN A 258 11.43 1.57 17.24
N TYR A 259 10.57 0.97 18.05
CA TYR A 259 10.49 -0.47 18.21
C TYR A 259 9.03 -0.92 18.08
N TYR A 260 8.84 -2.05 17.41
CA TYR A 260 7.54 -2.70 17.25
C TYR A 260 7.66 -4.19 17.45
N ILE A 261 6.66 -4.76 18.10
CA ILE A 261 6.48 -6.20 18.23
C ILE A 261 5.02 -6.55 17.93
N SER A 262 4.85 -7.53 17.06
CA SER A 262 3.58 -8.17 16.77
C SER A 262 3.72 -9.66 17.06
N TYR A 263 2.83 -10.20 17.87
CA TYR A 263 2.83 -11.63 18.18
C TYR A 263 1.46 -12.25 17.98
N ARG A 264 1.47 -13.50 17.60
CA ARG A 264 0.31 -14.38 17.54
C ARG A 264 0.67 -15.67 18.27
N ASP A 265 -0.24 -16.17 19.09
CA ASP A 265 -0.09 -17.42 19.83
C ASP A 265 -1.49 -18.01 20.03
N TYR A 266 -1.94 -18.75 19.05
CA TYR A 266 -3.25 -19.37 18.97
C TYR A 266 -3.13 -20.87 19.21
N ASP A 267 -4.14 -21.48 19.86
CA ASP A 267 -4.14 -22.91 20.20
C ASP A 267 -4.98 -23.75 19.25
N GLU A 268 -5.93 -23.14 18.53
CA GLU A 268 -6.94 -23.87 17.78
C GLU A 268 -6.87 -23.56 16.26
N ARG A 269 -5.72 -23.85 15.61
CA ARG A 269 -5.62 -23.87 14.15
C ARG A 269 -5.94 -25.25 13.60
N TYR A 270 -6.75 -25.31 12.54
CA TYR A 270 -7.05 -26.56 11.83
C TYR A 270 -7.33 -26.33 10.35
N ALA A 271 -7.17 -27.38 9.54
CA ALA A 271 -7.48 -27.36 8.12
C ALA A 271 -8.55 -28.42 7.77
N VAL A 272 -9.41 -28.11 6.82
CA VAL A 272 -10.36 -29.09 6.27
C VAL A 272 -10.30 -29.06 4.76
N GLY A 273 -10.57 -30.23 4.13
CA GLY A 273 -10.54 -30.25 2.67
C GLY A 273 -11.08 -31.52 2.06
N THR A 274 -11.25 -31.46 0.76
CA THR A 274 -11.52 -32.60 -0.11
C THR A 274 -10.57 -32.55 -1.28
N GLU A 275 -10.05 -33.70 -1.68
CA GLU A 275 -9.07 -33.86 -2.75
C GLU A 275 -9.41 -35.06 -3.60
N GLN A 276 -9.39 -34.89 -4.90
CA GLN A 276 -9.55 -35.93 -5.89
C GLN A 276 -8.36 -35.94 -6.83
N TYR A 277 -7.52 -36.92 -6.71
CA TYR A 277 -6.40 -37.20 -7.62
C TYR A 277 -6.85 -38.13 -8.72
N THR A 278 -6.43 -37.85 -9.97
CA THR A 278 -6.66 -38.67 -11.12
C THR A 278 -5.36 -38.80 -11.92
N PHE A 279 -4.81 -40.00 -12.00
CA PHE A 279 -3.51 -40.21 -12.64
C PHE A 279 -3.64 -40.82 -14.05
N PRO A 280 -2.59 -40.65 -14.90
CA PRO A 280 -2.61 -41.18 -16.28
C PRO A 280 -2.78 -42.68 -16.41
N ASP A 281 -2.42 -43.46 -15.39
CA ASP A 281 -2.61 -44.94 -15.33
C ASP A 281 -4.04 -45.36 -14.97
N GLY A 282 -4.94 -44.39 -14.75
CA GLY A 282 -6.33 -44.63 -14.35
C GLY A 282 -6.52 -44.74 -12.83
N THR A 283 -5.46 -44.56 -12.03
CA THR A 283 -5.57 -44.50 -10.56
C THR A 283 -6.34 -43.27 -10.13
N GLU A 284 -7.40 -43.48 -9.33
CA GLU A 284 -8.16 -42.40 -8.68
C GLU A 284 -8.02 -42.51 -7.17
N ILE A 285 -7.69 -41.36 -6.51
CA ILE A 285 -7.57 -41.25 -5.05
C ILE A 285 -8.48 -40.14 -4.59
N ASN A 286 -9.45 -40.48 -3.72
CA ASN A 286 -10.33 -39.52 -3.09
C ASN A 286 -9.98 -39.40 -1.61
N ARG A 287 -9.61 -38.18 -1.17
CA ARG A 287 -9.23 -37.86 0.20
C ARG A 287 -10.15 -36.80 0.79
N ARG A 288 -10.44 -36.96 2.06
CA ARG A 288 -11.03 -35.94 2.92
C ARG A 288 -10.10 -35.65 4.07
N THR A 289 -9.80 -34.36 4.28
CA THR A 289 -8.99 -33.88 5.39
C THR A 289 -9.91 -33.38 6.49
N GLU A 290 -9.78 -33.96 7.69
CA GLU A 290 -10.39 -33.50 8.91
C GLU A 290 -9.30 -32.97 9.84
N GLY A 291 -9.26 -31.64 10.03
CA GLY A 291 -8.24 -30.99 10.85
C GLY A 291 -8.41 -31.26 12.34
N ILE A 292 -7.30 -31.51 13.00
CA ILE A 292 -7.17 -31.57 14.45
C ILE A 292 -6.56 -30.24 14.90
N CYS A 293 -7.16 -29.59 15.89
CA CYS A 293 -6.66 -28.30 16.41
C CYS A 293 -5.22 -28.43 16.93
N VAL A 294 -4.34 -27.54 16.49
CA VAL A 294 -2.93 -27.45 16.90
C VAL A 294 -2.52 -26.00 17.11
N PRO A 295 -1.49 -25.75 17.93
CA PRO A 295 -0.97 -24.40 18.12
C PRO A 295 -0.45 -23.79 16.80
N PHE A 296 -0.68 -22.47 16.67
CA PHE A 296 -0.16 -21.63 15.61
C PHE A 296 0.32 -20.29 16.18
N GLY A 297 1.52 -19.88 15.84
CA GLY A 297 2.02 -18.61 16.34
C GLY A 297 3.24 -18.10 15.58
N TYR A 298 3.55 -16.83 15.79
CA TYR A 298 4.76 -16.18 15.33
C TYR A 298 5.04 -14.89 16.11
N VAL A 299 6.28 -14.43 16.02
CA VAL A 299 6.71 -13.12 16.52
C VAL A 299 7.38 -12.36 15.39
N LEU A 300 6.90 -11.14 15.13
CA LEU A 300 7.51 -10.18 14.23
C LEU A 300 8.03 -8.99 15.04
N GLN A 301 9.30 -8.65 14.88
CA GLN A 301 9.92 -7.51 15.54
C GLN A 301 10.55 -6.59 14.50
N ASP A 302 10.40 -5.29 14.71
CA ASP A 302 11.06 -4.26 13.91
C ASP A 302 11.78 -3.27 14.84
N ILE A 303 13.07 -3.05 14.60
CA ILE A 303 13.87 -2.01 15.24
C ILE A 303 14.30 -1.02 14.16
N GLN A 304 14.11 0.26 14.43
CA GLN A 304 14.54 1.31 13.50
C GLN A 304 15.21 2.46 14.24
N ALA A 305 16.35 2.90 13.71
CA ALA A 305 17.01 4.13 14.09
C ALA A 305 17.13 5.04 12.88
N SER A 306 16.84 6.33 13.04
CA SER A 306 16.86 7.29 11.95
C SER A 306 17.56 8.58 12.33
N TYR A 307 18.25 9.16 11.36
CA TYR A 307 18.81 10.50 11.43
C TYR A 307 18.37 11.31 10.22
N ASN A 308 17.87 12.51 10.46
CA ASN A 308 17.49 13.45 9.42
C ASN A 308 18.23 14.78 9.64
N LEU A 309 18.90 15.27 8.61
CA LEU A 309 19.45 16.61 8.52
C LEU A 309 18.73 17.36 7.42
N THR A 310 18.01 18.41 7.79
CA THR A 310 17.16 19.15 6.84
C THR A 310 17.41 20.63 6.94
N GLU A 311 17.69 21.25 5.81
CA GLU A 311 17.56 22.68 5.61
C GLU A 311 16.39 22.89 4.63
N PRO A 312 15.24 23.42 5.10
CA PRO A 312 14.11 23.69 4.24
C PRO A 312 14.55 24.48 3.01
N ASP A 313 14.03 24.15 1.84
CA ASP A 313 14.34 24.79 0.56
C ASP A 313 15.75 24.58 -0.01
N LYS A 314 16.61 23.80 0.64
CA LYS A 314 17.96 23.59 0.17
C LYS A 314 18.32 22.11 0.03
N TYR A 315 18.33 21.37 1.14
CA TYR A 315 18.68 19.95 1.11
C TYR A 315 17.96 19.12 2.17
N VAL A 316 17.85 17.83 1.92
CA VAL A 316 17.48 16.79 2.88
C VAL A 316 18.51 15.69 2.80
N PHE A 317 19.08 15.31 3.95
CA PHE A 317 19.87 14.12 4.13
C PHE A 317 19.19 13.23 5.17
N ASN A 318 18.99 11.96 4.84
CA ASN A 318 18.31 11.00 5.72
C ASN A 318 19.10 9.69 5.74
N VAL A 319 19.29 9.14 6.93
CA VAL A 319 19.87 7.82 7.17
C VAL A 319 18.89 7.05 8.01
N VAL A 320 18.53 5.84 7.57
CA VAL A 320 17.67 4.92 8.32
C VAL A 320 18.33 3.56 8.39
N PHE A 321 18.62 3.10 9.58
CA PHE A 321 18.89 1.70 9.87
C PHE A 321 17.60 1.01 10.30
N LYS A 322 17.26 -0.12 9.71
CA LYS A 322 16.11 -0.95 10.06
C LYS A 322 16.55 -2.41 10.16
N ASN A 323 16.04 -3.11 11.16
CA ASN A 323 16.13 -4.57 11.22
C ASN A 323 14.75 -5.16 11.48
N THR A 324 14.31 -6.05 10.58
CA THR A 324 13.07 -6.83 10.71
C THR A 324 13.45 -8.26 11.05
N MET A 325 12.89 -8.79 12.13
CA MET A 325 13.07 -10.17 12.59
C MET A 325 11.71 -10.86 12.60
N TYR A 326 11.63 -12.01 11.96
CA TYR A 326 10.47 -12.89 11.99
C TYR A 326 10.89 -14.23 12.54
N ASP A 327 10.09 -14.76 13.43
CA ASP A 327 10.39 -16.01 14.16
C ASP A 327 9.11 -16.82 14.36
N THR A 328 9.13 -18.08 13.95
CA THR A 328 8.11 -19.05 14.28
C THR A 328 8.63 -20.49 14.30
N ASP A 329 8.25 -21.21 15.30
CA ASP A 329 8.38 -22.66 15.46
C ASP A 329 7.02 -23.36 15.60
N LYS A 330 5.93 -22.60 15.44
CA LYS A 330 4.56 -23.03 15.69
C LYS A 330 3.66 -22.94 14.44
N GLN A 331 4.19 -23.16 13.25
CA GLN A 331 3.34 -23.28 12.06
C GLN A 331 2.96 -24.76 11.82
N ASN A 332 2.14 -25.30 12.72
CA ASN A 332 1.77 -26.71 12.71
C ASN A 332 0.43 -26.96 12.04
N PHE A 333 0.29 -28.13 11.42
CA PHE A 333 -0.98 -28.72 11.02
C PHE A 333 -1.01 -30.18 11.44
N ARG A 334 -2.14 -30.62 11.98
CA ARG A 334 -2.41 -32.02 12.26
C ARG A 334 -3.74 -32.39 11.65
N ASN A 335 -3.75 -33.38 10.79
CA ASN A 335 -4.92 -33.74 10.01
C ASN A 335 -5.16 -35.24 10.04
N ARG A 336 -6.41 -35.65 10.17
CA ARG A 336 -6.85 -36.98 9.79
C ARG A 336 -7.14 -36.98 8.31
N ILE A 337 -6.46 -37.83 7.57
CA ILE A 337 -6.67 -38.06 6.13
C ILE A 337 -7.48 -39.34 5.95
N ILE A 338 -8.70 -39.21 5.45
CA ILE A 338 -9.62 -40.26 5.16
C ILE A 338 -9.56 -40.54 3.68
N GLU A 339 -9.05 -41.72 3.28
CA GLU A 339 -8.95 -42.15 1.90
C GLU A 339 -9.88 -43.32 1.67
N THR A 340 -10.71 -43.27 0.60
CA THR A 340 -11.68 -44.30 0.29
C THR A 340 -11.00 -45.67 0.10
N GLY A 341 -11.42 -46.65 0.89
CA GLY A 341 -10.91 -48.03 0.80
C GLY A 341 -9.58 -48.27 1.51
N LYS A 342 -9.05 -47.31 2.24
CA LYS A 342 -7.85 -47.44 3.06
C LYS A 342 -8.14 -47.11 4.53
N ARG A 343 -7.17 -47.40 5.39
CA ARG A 343 -7.20 -46.91 6.79
C ARG A 343 -6.94 -45.41 6.82
N ASP A 344 -7.51 -44.74 7.82
CA ASP A 344 -7.26 -43.36 8.08
C ASP A 344 -5.78 -43.15 8.43
N LEU A 345 -5.21 -42.07 7.89
CA LEU A 345 -3.86 -41.64 8.21
C LEU A 345 -3.90 -40.36 9.06
N ILE A 346 -2.97 -40.21 9.97
CA ILE A 346 -2.67 -38.95 10.58
C ILE A 346 -1.50 -38.31 9.82
N ASN A 347 -1.66 -37.05 9.47
CA ASN A 347 -0.63 -36.25 8.82
C ASN A 347 -0.25 -35.09 9.76
N ASP A 348 1.01 -35.02 10.13
CA ASP A 348 1.54 -34.03 11.08
C ASP A 348 2.59 -33.18 10.36
N THR A 349 2.27 -31.90 10.14
CA THR A 349 3.15 -30.95 9.48
C THR A 349 3.69 -29.96 10.49
N HIS A 350 5.00 -29.77 10.48
CA HIS A 350 5.71 -28.80 11.32
C HIS A 350 6.59 -27.91 10.45
N ILE A 351 6.47 -26.59 10.64
CA ILE A 351 7.23 -25.59 9.89
C ILE A 351 7.88 -24.62 10.85
N ASN A 352 9.21 -24.48 10.71
CA ASN A 352 10.00 -23.44 11.35
C ASN A 352 10.41 -22.42 10.30
N ASP A 353 10.29 -21.15 10.60
CA ASP A 353 10.66 -20.06 9.69
C ASP A 353 11.28 -18.91 10.49
N HIS A 354 12.57 -18.70 10.36
CA HIS A 354 13.31 -17.65 11.03
C HIS A 354 13.95 -16.74 10.00
N SER A 355 13.75 -15.44 10.12
CA SER A 355 14.41 -14.48 9.24
C SER A 355 14.88 -13.24 9.97
N ASN A 356 16.02 -12.72 9.52
CA ASN A 356 16.61 -11.49 10.02
C ASN A 356 17.06 -10.64 8.85
N THR A 357 16.54 -9.38 8.79
CA THR A 357 16.67 -8.51 7.61
C THR A 357 17.15 -7.12 8.00
N PRO A 358 18.47 -6.94 8.36
CA PRO A 358 19.04 -5.63 8.53
C PRO A 358 19.16 -4.89 7.19
N SER A 359 18.85 -3.61 7.20
CA SER A 359 18.98 -2.72 6.04
C SER A 359 19.44 -1.32 6.45
N LEU A 360 20.21 -0.69 5.55
CA LEU A 360 20.66 0.70 5.68
C LEU A 360 20.19 1.49 4.47
N ASP A 361 19.40 2.50 4.69
CA ASP A 361 18.83 3.40 3.68
C ASP A 361 19.48 4.79 3.82
N LEU A 362 20.16 5.23 2.76
CA LEU A 362 20.80 6.53 2.64
C LEU A 362 20.05 7.34 1.57
N TYR A 363 19.61 8.54 1.93
CA TYR A 363 18.94 9.44 1.01
C TYR A 363 19.54 10.83 1.06
N PHE A 364 19.67 11.44 -0.11
CA PHE A 364 20.06 12.83 -0.26
C PHE A 364 19.22 13.50 -1.34
N SER A 365 18.76 14.73 -1.08
CA SER A 365 18.15 15.59 -2.11
C SER A 365 18.65 17.02 -1.97
N TYR A 366 18.74 17.69 -3.11
CA TYR A 366 19.18 19.06 -3.20
C TYR A 366 18.32 19.86 -4.18
N LYS A 367 17.89 21.06 -3.78
CA LYS A 367 17.18 22.00 -4.63
C LYS A 367 18.18 22.86 -5.40
N LEU A 368 18.05 22.85 -6.70
CA LEU A 368 18.85 23.66 -7.63
C LEU A 368 18.08 24.94 -8.00
N PRO A 369 18.77 25.98 -8.52
CA PRO A 369 18.09 27.16 -9.05
C PRO A 369 17.04 26.83 -10.11
N ASN A 370 16.12 27.77 -10.36
CA ASN A 370 15.10 27.65 -11.41
C ASN A 370 14.15 26.47 -11.22
N ASN A 371 13.70 26.17 -10.00
CA ASN A 371 12.74 25.10 -9.68
C ASN A 371 13.17 23.72 -10.17
N GLN A 372 14.45 23.41 -9.99
CA GLN A 372 15.02 22.09 -10.26
C GLN A 372 15.35 21.39 -8.95
N SER A 373 15.37 20.08 -8.95
CA SER A 373 15.85 19.27 -7.83
C SER A 373 16.47 17.95 -8.31
N ILE A 374 17.43 17.50 -7.54
CA ILE A 374 18.02 16.17 -7.67
C ILE A 374 17.81 15.41 -6.38
N ALA A 375 17.63 14.10 -6.49
CA ALA A 375 17.58 13.21 -5.35
C ALA A 375 18.31 11.91 -5.68
N ALA A 376 18.94 11.32 -4.66
CA ALA A 376 19.57 10.01 -4.75
C ALA A 376 19.20 9.19 -3.51
N ASN A 377 19.05 7.90 -3.70
CA ASN A 377 18.76 6.95 -2.63
C ASN A 377 19.58 5.68 -2.85
N VAL A 378 20.21 5.18 -1.80
CA VAL A 378 20.94 3.91 -1.82
C VAL A 378 20.50 3.09 -0.63
N VAL A 379 20.07 1.85 -0.88
CA VAL A 379 19.61 0.91 0.15
C VAL A 379 20.40 -0.37 0.03
N GLY A 380 21.16 -0.71 1.09
CA GLY A 380 21.80 -2.01 1.26
C GLY A 380 20.95 -2.88 2.20
N THR A 381 20.68 -4.12 1.81
CA THR A 381 19.91 -5.08 2.60
C THR A 381 20.63 -6.43 2.65
N HIS A 382 20.69 -7.02 3.84
CA HIS A 382 21.07 -8.42 4.03
C HIS A 382 19.85 -9.17 4.55
N ILE A 383 19.50 -10.29 3.91
CA ILE A 383 18.40 -11.16 4.34
C ILE A 383 19.01 -12.52 4.67
N ASN A 384 18.84 -12.93 5.92
CA ASN A 384 19.18 -14.27 6.37
C ASN A 384 17.90 -15.00 6.72
N THR A 385 17.67 -16.18 6.15
CA THR A 385 16.45 -16.98 6.37
C THR A 385 16.84 -18.42 6.62
N ASP A 386 16.30 -18.99 7.67
CA ASP A 386 16.35 -20.41 8.00
C ASP A 386 14.92 -20.94 7.99
N TYR A 387 14.67 -21.88 7.09
CA TYR A 387 13.35 -22.47 6.89
C TYR A 387 13.45 -23.99 6.94
N MET A 388 12.59 -24.63 7.72
CA MET A 388 12.46 -26.09 7.81
C MET A 388 11.01 -26.49 7.67
N TYR A 389 10.77 -27.44 6.81
CA TYR A 389 9.51 -28.15 6.64
C TYR A 389 9.69 -29.61 7.01
N ARG A 390 8.79 -30.17 7.82
CA ARG A 390 8.71 -31.59 8.13
C ARG A 390 7.25 -32.02 8.11
N ASN A 391 6.96 -33.11 7.39
CA ASN A 391 5.68 -33.76 7.33
C ASN A 391 5.87 -35.25 7.68
N GLN A 392 5.08 -35.76 8.60
CA GLN A 392 5.06 -37.14 8.99
C GLN A 392 3.66 -37.74 8.82
N GLU A 393 3.60 -38.94 8.22
CA GLU A 393 2.36 -39.67 8.03
C GLU A 393 2.43 -40.97 8.85
N TYR A 394 1.36 -41.30 9.59
CA TYR A 394 1.28 -42.48 10.45
C TYR A 394 -0.16 -42.99 10.64
N GLU A 395 -0.34 -44.30 10.84
CA GLU A 395 -1.64 -44.91 11.18
C GLU A 395 -1.89 -44.82 12.71
N HIS A 396 -0.86 -44.98 13.53
CA HIS A 396 -0.85 -44.86 14.99
C HIS A 396 0.35 -44.03 15.43
N GLU A 397 0.26 -43.36 16.58
CA GLU A 397 1.29 -42.39 17.05
C GLU A 397 2.72 -42.95 17.10
N ASP A 398 2.90 -44.24 17.23
CA ASP A 398 4.21 -44.90 17.30
C ASP A 398 4.65 -45.54 15.97
N ASP A 399 3.87 -45.46 14.90
CA ASP A 399 4.13 -46.12 13.60
C ASP A 399 4.21 -45.11 12.46
N ILE A 400 5.38 -44.47 12.33
CA ILE A 400 5.68 -43.49 11.26
C ILE A 400 5.81 -44.24 9.96
N LEU A 401 4.87 -44.04 9.04
CA LEU A 401 4.87 -44.65 7.69
C LEU A 401 5.83 -43.91 6.75
N SER A 402 5.88 -42.60 6.85
CA SER A 402 6.73 -41.77 6.00
C SER A 402 7.09 -40.45 6.68
N THR A 403 8.26 -39.91 6.31
CA THR A 403 8.70 -38.59 6.71
C THR A 403 9.23 -37.84 5.49
N TYR A 404 8.70 -36.68 5.24
CA TYR A 404 9.17 -35.75 4.21
C TYR A 404 9.73 -34.51 4.90
N ALA A 405 11.01 -34.24 4.73
CA ALA A 405 11.65 -33.14 5.38
C ALA A 405 12.64 -32.44 4.45
N TYR A 406 12.56 -31.12 4.42
CA TYR A 406 13.53 -30.30 3.73
C TYR A 406 13.77 -29.01 4.48
N GLY A 407 14.97 -28.47 4.31
CA GLY A 407 15.37 -27.19 4.90
C GLY A 407 16.03 -26.28 3.86
N THR A 408 16.06 -24.99 4.15
CA THR A 408 16.73 -24.00 3.33
C THR A 408 17.38 -22.95 4.22
N ASP A 409 18.73 -22.90 4.23
CA ASP A 409 19.51 -21.77 4.76
C ASP A 409 19.79 -20.80 3.61
N GLY A 410 19.14 -19.65 3.62
CA GLY A 410 19.20 -18.63 2.58
C GLY A 410 19.90 -17.36 3.05
N LYS A 411 20.90 -16.89 2.27
CA LYS A 411 21.61 -15.63 2.51
C LYS A 411 21.57 -14.78 1.25
N LYS A 412 20.93 -13.61 1.35
CA LYS A 412 20.81 -12.66 0.24
C LYS A 412 21.41 -11.31 0.62
N TYR A 413 22.21 -10.77 -0.28
CA TYR A 413 22.70 -9.40 -0.24
C TYR A 413 22.11 -8.64 -1.41
N SER A 414 21.53 -7.47 -1.16
CA SER A 414 21.05 -6.62 -2.24
C SER A 414 21.47 -5.18 -2.05
N LEU A 415 21.68 -4.49 -3.18
CA LEU A 415 21.97 -3.07 -3.24
C LEU A 415 21.04 -2.42 -4.26
N ILE A 416 20.24 -1.47 -3.81
CA ILE A 416 19.36 -0.67 -4.65
C ILE A 416 19.89 0.75 -4.71
N GLY A 417 20.12 1.27 -5.92
CA GLY A 417 20.46 2.67 -6.16
C GLY A 417 19.39 3.34 -7.03
N GLU A 418 18.92 4.52 -6.65
CA GLU A 418 17.99 5.30 -7.46
C GLU A 418 18.41 6.77 -7.48
N ALA A 419 18.41 7.38 -8.67
CA ALA A 419 18.64 8.80 -8.87
C ALA A 419 17.46 9.42 -9.61
N LEU A 420 17.09 10.63 -9.23
CA LEU A 420 15.95 11.37 -9.77
C LEU A 420 16.36 12.82 -10.07
N TYR A 421 15.97 13.31 -11.22
CA TYR A 421 15.97 14.73 -11.57
C TYR A 421 14.55 15.20 -11.79
N LYS A 422 14.20 16.37 -11.26
CA LYS A 422 12.89 17.00 -11.40
C LYS A 422 13.06 18.46 -11.81
N LYS A 423 12.28 18.90 -12.80
CA LYS A 423 12.15 20.30 -13.22
C LYS A 423 10.68 20.68 -13.19
N GLU A 424 10.38 21.78 -12.50
CA GLU A 424 9.03 22.33 -12.43
C GLU A 424 8.94 23.64 -13.22
N TRP A 425 7.88 23.74 -14.04
CA TRP A 425 7.41 24.96 -14.68
C TRP A 425 6.03 25.30 -14.09
N GLU A 426 5.46 26.41 -14.48
CA GLU A 426 4.18 26.89 -13.93
C GLU A 426 3.05 25.83 -13.99
N ASN A 427 2.92 25.13 -15.13
CA ASN A 427 1.84 24.17 -15.35
C ASN A 427 2.32 22.76 -15.74
N THR A 428 3.62 22.52 -15.72
CA THR A 428 4.21 21.25 -16.18
C THR A 428 5.39 20.88 -15.31
N THR A 429 5.54 19.59 -15.05
CA THR A 429 6.67 19.01 -14.33
C THR A 429 7.29 17.91 -15.18
N LEU A 430 8.59 17.97 -15.39
CA LEU A 430 9.40 16.89 -15.96
C LEU A 430 10.12 16.15 -14.86
N THR A 431 10.06 14.83 -14.89
CA THR A 431 10.81 13.94 -13.99
C THR A 431 11.57 12.94 -14.83
N ALA A 432 12.87 12.78 -14.57
CA ALA A 432 13.71 11.72 -15.15
C ALA A 432 14.36 10.95 -14.01
N GLY A 433 14.36 9.62 -14.10
CA GLY A 433 14.90 8.76 -13.06
C GLY A 433 15.63 7.55 -13.62
N PHE A 434 16.57 7.07 -12.83
CA PHE A 434 17.25 5.81 -13.05
C PHE A 434 17.31 5.02 -11.74
N LYS A 435 16.95 3.73 -11.78
CA LYS A 435 17.00 2.80 -10.66
C LYS A 435 17.76 1.54 -11.09
N GLY A 436 18.71 1.13 -10.27
CA GLY A 436 19.40 -0.15 -10.36
C GLY A 436 19.16 -0.97 -9.09
N ASN A 437 19.01 -2.28 -9.24
CA ASN A 437 18.98 -3.24 -8.15
C ASN A 437 19.90 -4.40 -8.52
N VAL A 438 20.84 -4.75 -7.64
CA VAL A 438 21.74 -5.90 -7.78
C VAL A 438 21.60 -6.77 -6.55
N ALA A 439 21.33 -8.05 -6.74
CA ALA A 439 21.21 -9.00 -5.65
C ALA A 439 22.04 -10.27 -5.90
N SER A 440 22.65 -10.80 -4.83
CA SER A 440 23.33 -12.08 -4.81
C SER A 440 22.75 -12.93 -3.69
N THR A 441 22.31 -14.14 -4.04
CA THR A 441 21.66 -15.07 -3.11
C THR A 441 22.43 -16.38 -3.11
N LYS A 442 22.68 -16.92 -1.91
CA LYS A 442 23.17 -18.28 -1.69
C LYS A 442 22.16 -19.04 -0.86
N ASN A 443 21.61 -20.11 -1.41
CA ASN A 443 20.68 -21.01 -0.72
C ASN A 443 21.34 -22.40 -0.58
N ILE A 444 21.31 -22.93 0.64
CA ILE A 444 21.73 -24.29 0.96
C ILE A 444 20.46 -25.08 1.26
N TYR A 445 20.11 -25.97 0.36
CA TYR A 445 19.00 -26.88 0.52
C TYR A 445 19.46 -28.16 1.18
N THR A 446 18.67 -28.67 2.12
CA THR A 446 18.89 -29.92 2.86
C THR A 446 17.64 -30.80 2.79
N GLY A 447 17.78 -32.10 2.98
CA GLY A 447 16.72 -33.10 2.84
C GLY A 447 17.07 -34.11 1.75
N ASP A 448 16.08 -34.52 0.96
CA ASP A 448 16.30 -35.52 -0.11
C ASP A 448 17.22 -35.00 -1.22
N ASN A 449 17.29 -33.68 -1.41
CA ASN A 449 18.13 -33.03 -2.41
C ASN A 449 19.08 -32.01 -1.74
N ASN A 450 20.24 -32.48 -1.25
CA ASN A 450 21.26 -31.61 -0.69
C ASN A 450 22.01 -30.86 -1.80
N GLN A 451 21.74 -29.56 -1.91
CA GLN A 451 22.34 -28.73 -2.96
C GLN A 451 22.59 -27.30 -2.50
N THR A 452 23.67 -26.71 -2.98
CA THR A 452 23.93 -25.28 -2.82
C THR A 452 23.67 -24.56 -4.13
N LEU A 453 22.83 -23.53 -4.09
CA LEU A 453 22.45 -22.73 -5.24
C LEU A 453 22.92 -21.29 -5.08
N HIS A 454 23.59 -20.76 -6.10
CA HIS A 454 23.99 -19.36 -6.19
C HIS A 454 23.17 -18.68 -7.28
N MET A 455 22.55 -17.55 -6.94
CA MET A 455 21.71 -16.78 -7.85
C MET A 455 22.15 -15.32 -7.85
N HIS A 456 22.17 -14.70 -9.03
CA HIS A 456 22.40 -13.27 -9.21
C HIS A 456 21.24 -12.67 -9.97
N ASP A 457 20.71 -11.56 -9.47
CA ASP A 457 19.62 -10.80 -10.07
C ASP A 457 20.03 -9.34 -10.23
N ASP A 458 19.88 -8.80 -11.43
CA ASP A 458 20.23 -7.43 -11.79
C ASP A 458 19.04 -6.81 -12.52
N MET A 459 18.51 -5.70 -12.00
CA MET A 459 17.45 -4.95 -12.62
C MET A 459 17.86 -3.50 -12.79
N GLN A 460 17.76 -2.98 -13.99
CA GLN A 460 17.99 -1.58 -14.34
C GLN A 460 16.72 -0.98 -14.92
N TYR A 461 16.36 0.24 -14.53
CA TYR A 461 15.18 0.94 -15.02
C TYR A 461 15.44 2.42 -15.18
N GLY A 462 15.41 2.89 -16.43
CA GLY A 462 15.47 4.30 -16.77
C GLY A 462 14.09 4.78 -17.25
N TYR A 463 13.66 5.98 -16.81
CA TYR A 463 12.36 6.54 -17.21
C TYR A 463 12.38 8.05 -17.28
N VAL A 464 11.45 8.57 -18.11
CA VAL A 464 11.10 9.99 -18.18
C VAL A 464 9.57 10.11 -18.07
N GLN A 465 9.11 11.09 -17.32
CA GLN A 465 7.69 11.37 -17.13
C GLN A 465 7.44 12.88 -17.21
N MET A 466 6.41 13.27 -17.93
CA MET A 466 5.90 14.63 -17.97
C MET A 466 4.47 14.65 -17.43
N ALA A 467 4.21 15.54 -16.46
CA ALA A 467 2.89 15.74 -15.87
C ALA A 467 2.52 17.21 -15.91
N GLY A 468 1.25 17.52 -16.17
CA GLY A 468 0.84 18.91 -16.22
C GLY A 468 -0.66 19.10 -16.35
N LYS A 469 -1.04 20.40 -16.45
CA LYS A 469 -2.43 20.83 -16.61
C LYS A 469 -2.57 21.69 -17.85
N TRP A 470 -3.58 21.39 -18.66
CA TRP A 470 -3.97 22.19 -19.82
C TRP A 470 -5.49 22.38 -19.83
N LYS A 471 -5.95 23.60 -19.53
CA LYS A 471 -7.37 23.92 -19.36
C LYS A 471 -8.07 22.98 -18.36
N LYS A 472 -9.03 22.18 -18.82
CA LYS A 472 -9.77 21.18 -18.03
C LYS A 472 -9.07 19.81 -17.97
N TRP A 473 -7.95 19.64 -18.68
CA TRP A 473 -7.20 18.40 -18.72
C TRP A 473 -6.03 18.43 -17.74
N ASN A 474 -5.88 17.36 -16.97
CA ASN A 474 -4.62 17.03 -16.32
C ASN A 474 -4.05 15.82 -17.07
N TYR A 475 -2.76 15.84 -17.34
CA TYR A 475 -2.09 14.76 -18.05
C TYR A 475 -0.83 14.32 -17.33
N ARG A 476 -0.51 13.03 -17.45
CA ARG A 476 0.77 12.44 -17.08
C ARG A 476 1.13 11.42 -18.14
N LEU A 477 2.27 11.63 -18.79
CA LEU A 477 2.81 10.79 -19.84
C LEU A 477 4.18 10.31 -19.40
N GLY A 478 4.40 9.01 -19.38
CA GLY A 478 5.65 8.40 -18.99
C GLY A 478 6.12 7.37 -20.01
N ALA A 479 7.42 7.26 -20.15
CA ALA A 479 8.08 6.22 -20.90
C ALA A 479 9.32 5.77 -20.15
N GLY A 480 9.56 4.47 -20.11
CA GLY A 480 10.74 3.90 -19.51
C GLY A 480 11.20 2.63 -20.20
N VAL A 481 12.43 2.25 -19.91
CA VAL A 481 13.02 1.00 -20.39
C VAL A 481 13.61 0.29 -19.16
N SER A 482 13.24 -0.96 -18.96
CA SER A 482 13.85 -1.82 -17.94
C SER A 482 14.60 -2.97 -18.57
N ARG A 483 15.75 -3.30 -17.96
CA ARG A 483 16.51 -4.52 -18.24
C ARG A 483 16.48 -5.39 -16.99
N HIS A 484 16.21 -6.67 -17.14
CA HIS A 484 16.29 -7.69 -16.09
C HIS A 484 17.27 -8.77 -16.55
N ALA A 485 18.33 -8.96 -15.83
CA ALA A 485 19.32 -10.02 -16.05
C ALA A 485 19.36 -10.93 -14.82
N TYR A 486 19.40 -12.22 -15.07
CA TYR A 486 19.40 -13.24 -14.04
C TYR A 486 20.39 -14.35 -14.41
N ARG A 487 21.10 -14.88 -13.39
CA ARG A 487 21.99 -16.01 -13.54
C ARG A 487 21.85 -16.97 -12.37
N GLN A 488 21.71 -18.27 -12.71
CA GLN A 488 21.67 -19.37 -11.77
C GLN A 488 22.36 -20.59 -12.40
N ALA A 489 23.51 -21.01 -11.89
CA ALA A 489 24.35 -22.05 -12.49
C ALA A 489 24.58 -21.76 -14.00
N ASP A 490 24.18 -22.68 -14.88
CA ASP A 490 24.29 -22.53 -16.35
C ASP A 490 23.07 -21.79 -16.97
N ASN A 491 22.08 -21.38 -16.17
CA ASN A 491 20.91 -20.65 -16.67
C ASN A 491 21.16 -19.16 -16.57
N GLU A 492 21.06 -18.49 -17.70
CA GLU A 492 21.16 -17.04 -17.82
C GLU A 492 20.04 -16.51 -18.71
N TYR A 493 19.39 -15.44 -18.30
CA TYR A 493 18.54 -14.69 -19.20
C TYR A 493 18.75 -13.19 -19.04
N ASP A 494 18.50 -12.47 -20.13
CA ASP A 494 18.54 -11.02 -20.22
C ASP A 494 17.30 -10.55 -20.99
N TYR A 495 16.53 -9.69 -20.39
CA TYR A 495 15.28 -9.23 -20.96
C TYR A 495 15.15 -7.70 -20.88
N VAL A 496 14.84 -7.07 -22.00
CA VAL A 496 14.59 -5.63 -22.09
C VAL A 496 13.12 -5.39 -22.38
N ALA A 497 12.50 -4.49 -21.62
CA ALA A 497 11.09 -4.13 -21.79
C ALA A 497 10.89 -2.63 -21.87
N PHE A 498 10.07 -2.18 -22.84
CA PHE A 498 9.55 -0.83 -22.92
C PHE A 498 8.28 -0.70 -22.03
N ARG A 499 8.20 0.40 -21.26
CA ARG A 499 7.18 0.62 -20.23
C ARG A 499 6.51 1.98 -20.39
N PRO A 500 5.58 2.13 -21.34
CA PRO A 500 4.80 3.35 -21.47
C PRO A 500 3.74 3.44 -20.37
N SER A 501 3.43 4.67 -19.94
CA SER A 501 2.30 4.97 -19.07
C SER A 501 1.61 6.26 -19.48
N VAL A 502 0.29 6.26 -19.46
CA VAL A 502 -0.54 7.41 -19.80
C VAL A 502 -1.62 7.57 -18.74
N SER A 503 -1.81 8.79 -18.25
CA SER A 503 -2.93 9.14 -17.38
C SER A 503 -3.51 10.47 -17.84
N LEU A 504 -4.78 10.46 -18.23
CA LEU A 504 -5.51 11.63 -18.73
C LEU A 504 -6.75 11.83 -17.85
N THR A 505 -6.85 12.99 -17.21
CA THR A 505 -8.01 13.35 -16.37
C THR A 505 -8.70 14.56 -16.98
N TYR A 506 -9.99 14.44 -17.27
CA TYR A 506 -10.83 15.54 -17.69
C TYR A 506 -11.74 16.00 -16.55
N ASN A 507 -11.67 17.30 -16.19
CA ASN A 507 -12.53 17.90 -15.18
C ASN A 507 -13.86 18.27 -15.82
N LEU A 508 -14.93 17.51 -15.54
CA LEU A 508 -16.27 17.63 -16.13
C LEU A 508 -16.97 18.90 -15.64
N PHE A 509 -17.20 18.94 -14.34
CA PHE A 509 -17.81 20.05 -13.62
C PHE A 509 -17.24 20.13 -12.20
N LYS A 510 -17.72 21.06 -11.36
CA LYS A 510 -17.18 21.27 -10.01
C LYS A 510 -17.25 19.99 -9.17
N GLY A 511 -16.08 19.50 -8.78
CA GLY A 511 -15.94 18.27 -7.98
C GLY A 511 -16.04 16.97 -8.77
N ALA A 512 -16.27 17.00 -10.10
CA ALA A 512 -16.35 15.81 -10.92
C ALA A 512 -15.25 15.71 -11.96
N SER A 513 -14.65 14.53 -12.08
CA SER A 513 -13.62 14.22 -13.06
C SER A 513 -13.75 12.81 -13.61
N LEU A 514 -13.31 12.63 -14.86
CA LEU A 514 -13.15 11.34 -15.51
C LEU A 514 -11.69 11.14 -15.85
N ARG A 515 -11.09 10.05 -15.41
CA ARG A 515 -9.69 9.70 -15.65
C ARG A 515 -9.58 8.38 -16.40
N TYR A 516 -8.76 8.36 -17.44
CA TYR A 516 -8.29 7.14 -18.06
C TYR A 516 -6.80 6.95 -17.78
N THR A 517 -6.39 5.71 -17.46
CA THR A 517 -4.99 5.34 -17.32
C THR A 517 -4.67 4.07 -18.09
N LEU A 518 -3.50 4.05 -18.69
CA LEU A 518 -2.89 2.89 -19.32
C LEU A 518 -1.47 2.74 -18.78
N SER A 519 -1.11 1.54 -18.36
CA SER A 519 0.27 1.19 -18.02
C SER A 519 0.65 -0.18 -18.58
N VAL A 520 1.88 -0.28 -19.09
CA VAL A 520 2.48 -1.55 -19.52
C VAL A 520 3.59 -1.90 -18.55
N THR A 521 3.49 -3.10 -17.96
CA THR A 521 4.39 -3.55 -16.89
C THR A 521 4.93 -4.94 -17.21
N PRO A 522 6.25 -5.12 -17.30
CA PRO A 522 6.86 -6.45 -17.33
C PRO A 522 6.83 -7.05 -15.92
N TYR A 523 6.62 -8.36 -15.85
CA TYR A 523 6.68 -9.16 -14.64
C TYR A 523 7.75 -10.23 -14.82
N ALA A 524 8.89 -10.05 -14.18
CA ALA A 524 9.95 -11.05 -14.12
C ALA A 524 9.57 -12.17 -13.15
N PRO A 525 10.00 -13.42 -13.38
CA PRO A 525 9.84 -14.47 -12.40
C PRO A 525 10.65 -14.13 -11.14
N SER A 526 10.13 -14.53 -9.96
CA SER A 526 10.89 -14.41 -8.71
C SER A 526 12.00 -15.47 -8.63
N LEU A 527 12.98 -15.24 -7.78
CA LEU A 527 14.08 -16.21 -7.56
C LEU A 527 13.53 -17.57 -7.10
N SER A 528 12.52 -17.57 -6.25
CA SER A 528 11.84 -18.80 -5.81
C SER A 528 11.12 -19.54 -6.94
N GLN A 529 10.51 -18.82 -7.88
CA GLN A 529 9.86 -19.44 -9.04
C GLN A 529 10.87 -20.06 -10.03
N LEU A 530 12.10 -19.57 -10.07
CA LEU A 530 13.16 -20.06 -10.95
C LEU A 530 13.94 -21.23 -10.36
N SER A 531 13.87 -21.46 -9.04
CA SER A 531 14.57 -22.58 -8.38
C SER A 531 13.90 -23.90 -8.76
N ASP A 532 14.56 -24.70 -9.57
CA ASP A 532 14.05 -25.98 -10.09
C ASP A 532 14.31 -27.19 -9.15
N ILE A 533 14.65 -26.94 -7.90
CA ILE A 533 14.87 -27.97 -6.89
C ILE A 533 13.52 -28.56 -6.46
N PRO A 534 13.30 -29.88 -6.63
CA PRO A 534 12.07 -30.52 -6.20
C PRO A 534 12.04 -30.63 -4.68
N GLN A 535 10.89 -30.27 -4.09
CA GLN A 535 10.61 -30.38 -2.65
C GLN A 535 9.37 -31.20 -2.44
N GLN A 536 9.54 -32.45 -2.04
CA GLN A 536 8.44 -33.36 -1.76
C GLN A 536 7.79 -32.98 -0.44
N SER A 537 6.48 -32.71 -0.46
CA SER A 537 5.70 -32.30 0.71
C SER A 537 4.84 -33.41 1.31
N SER A 538 4.53 -34.44 0.54
CA SER A 538 3.78 -35.64 0.97
C SER A 538 4.04 -36.82 0.03
N ASN A 539 3.41 -37.94 0.30
CA ASN A 539 3.46 -39.09 -0.59
C ASN A 539 2.84 -38.87 -1.98
N LEU A 540 2.03 -37.83 -2.17
CA LEU A 540 1.34 -37.51 -3.43
C LEU A 540 1.71 -36.17 -4.02
N GLU A 541 2.45 -35.32 -3.31
CA GLU A 541 2.65 -33.92 -3.72
C GLU A 541 4.12 -33.51 -3.68
N ILE A 542 4.55 -32.81 -4.72
CA ILE A 542 5.88 -32.23 -4.85
C ILE A 542 5.79 -30.79 -5.37
N ASN A 543 6.58 -29.90 -4.83
CA ASN A 543 6.73 -28.52 -5.25
C ASN A 543 8.00 -28.33 -6.02
N ARG A 544 7.98 -27.58 -7.12
CA ARG A 544 9.17 -27.25 -7.90
C ARG A 544 9.00 -25.86 -8.53
N GLY A 545 10.08 -25.10 -8.64
CA GLY A 545 10.14 -23.95 -9.54
C GLY A 545 10.41 -24.38 -10.98
N ASN A 546 10.65 -23.43 -11.87
CA ASN A 546 10.89 -23.68 -13.29
C ASN A 546 11.90 -22.65 -13.83
N LYS A 547 13.09 -23.14 -14.15
CA LYS A 547 14.19 -22.32 -14.68
C LYS A 547 13.91 -21.72 -16.07
N ASP A 548 12.98 -22.31 -16.83
CA ASP A 548 12.64 -21.89 -18.21
C ASP A 548 11.58 -20.78 -18.27
N LEU A 549 11.18 -20.22 -17.12
CA LEU A 549 10.23 -19.13 -17.06
C LEU A 549 10.76 -17.88 -17.77
N LYS A 550 9.85 -17.21 -18.49
CA LYS A 550 10.14 -15.99 -19.22
C LYS A 550 9.38 -14.82 -18.61
N VAL A 551 9.96 -13.62 -18.73
CA VAL A 551 9.30 -12.37 -18.37
C VAL A 551 8.03 -12.22 -19.20
N ASN A 552 6.95 -11.82 -18.56
CA ASN A 552 5.65 -11.58 -19.19
C ASN A 552 5.27 -10.09 -19.13
N GLN A 553 4.30 -9.66 -19.93
CA GLN A 553 3.83 -8.28 -19.96
C GLN A 553 2.36 -8.17 -19.58
N GLY A 554 2.05 -7.17 -18.77
CA GLY A 554 0.69 -6.81 -18.41
C GLY A 554 0.31 -5.42 -18.93
N TYR A 555 -0.89 -5.34 -19.49
CA TYR A 555 -1.51 -4.11 -20.03
C TYR A 555 -2.70 -3.77 -19.13
N ASN A 556 -2.54 -2.76 -18.29
CA ASN A 556 -3.54 -2.39 -17.31
C ASN A 556 -4.23 -1.09 -17.71
N ASN A 557 -5.54 -1.15 -17.90
CA ASN A 557 -6.39 -0.04 -18.28
C ASN A 557 -7.38 0.26 -17.17
N TRP A 558 -7.54 1.54 -16.80
CA TRP A 558 -8.54 1.98 -15.85
C TRP A 558 -9.34 3.15 -16.43
N LEU A 559 -10.63 3.14 -16.17
CA LEU A 559 -11.51 4.28 -16.32
C LEU A 559 -12.11 4.61 -14.96
N ILE A 560 -11.90 5.83 -14.46
CA ILE A 560 -12.24 6.24 -13.11
C ILE A 560 -13.05 7.53 -13.19
N PHE A 561 -14.28 7.47 -12.71
CA PHE A 561 -15.12 8.64 -12.48
C PHE A 561 -15.11 8.97 -10.98
N ASN A 562 -14.81 10.22 -10.64
CA ASN A 562 -14.89 10.75 -9.28
C ASN A 562 -15.88 11.90 -9.23
N TRP A 563 -16.70 11.92 -8.17
CA TRP A 563 -17.55 13.05 -7.85
C TRP A 563 -17.51 13.32 -6.36
N ASN A 564 -16.93 14.47 -6.01
CA ASN A 564 -16.70 14.88 -4.65
C ASN A 564 -17.52 16.13 -4.33
N THR A 565 -18.33 16.05 -3.29
CA THR A 565 -19.12 17.14 -2.72
C THR A 565 -18.71 17.38 -1.27
N LYS A 566 -19.36 18.33 -0.58
CA LYS A 566 -19.13 18.55 0.87
C LYS A 566 -19.51 17.33 1.71
N ARG A 567 -20.49 16.51 1.29
CA ARG A 567 -21.05 15.40 2.07
C ARG A 567 -20.86 14.03 1.44
N VAL A 568 -20.68 13.97 0.12
CA VAL A 568 -20.63 12.71 -0.63
C VAL A 568 -19.40 12.67 -1.48
N ASN A 569 -18.65 11.58 -1.38
CA ASN A 569 -17.58 11.18 -2.26
C ASN A 569 -18.02 9.93 -3.01
N LEU A 570 -18.22 10.03 -4.32
CA LEU A 570 -18.59 8.92 -5.17
C LEU A 570 -17.43 8.63 -6.12
N GLN A 571 -17.01 7.37 -6.18
CA GLN A 571 -16.04 6.91 -7.18
C GLN A 571 -16.58 5.67 -7.87
N TRP A 572 -16.64 5.71 -9.18
CA TRP A 572 -16.81 4.53 -10.03
C TRP A 572 -15.51 4.22 -10.74
N ARG A 573 -15.11 2.93 -10.74
CA ARG A 573 -13.89 2.43 -11.41
C ARG A 573 -14.25 1.26 -12.30
N ALA A 574 -13.70 1.23 -13.51
CA ALA A 574 -13.70 0.08 -14.39
C ALA A 574 -12.26 -0.27 -14.77
N GLN A 575 -11.93 -1.54 -14.71
CA GLN A 575 -10.61 -2.09 -15.05
C GLN A 575 -10.72 -3.08 -16.19
N TYR A 576 -9.76 -3.04 -17.09
CA TYR A 576 -9.44 -4.14 -17.98
C TYR A 576 -7.93 -4.39 -17.95
N LEU A 577 -7.56 -5.59 -17.49
CA LEU A 577 -6.19 -6.08 -17.43
C LEU A 577 -6.04 -7.23 -18.41
N TYR A 578 -5.06 -7.14 -19.31
CA TYR A 578 -4.58 -8.24 -20.13
C TYR A 578 -3.14 -8.55 -19.77
N ARG A 579 -2.83 -9.82 -19.55
CA ARG A 579 -1.45 -10.31 -19.37
C ARG A 579 -1.12 -11.28 -20.48
N ASP A 580 -0.05 -10.99 -21.21
CA ASP A 580 0.53 -11.88 -22.20
C ASP A 580 1.54 -12.80 -21.50
N LYS A 581 1.47 -14.11 -21.76
CA LYS A 581 2.37 -15.13 -21.20
C LYS A 581 2.50 -15.09 -19.66
N PRO A 582 1.41 -14.93 -18.87
CA PRO A 582 1.50 -14.81 -17.42
C PRO A 582 2.15 -16.04 -16.79
N ILE A 583 2.99 -15.83 -15.78
CA ILE A 583 3.52 -16.91 -14.95
C ILE A 583 2.43 -17.32 -13.97
N LEU A 584 1.87 -18.52 -14.16
CA LEU A 584 0.84 -19.07 -13.30
C LEU A 584 1.22 -20.49 -12.90
N ARG A 585 0.89 -20.88 -11.67
CA ARG A 585 1.11 -22.20 -11.15
C ARG A 585 0.14 -23.17 -11.82
N THR A 586 0.63 -24.32 -12.26
CA THR A 586 -0.16 -25.42 -12.81
C THR A 586 0.07 -26.72 -12.03
N ILE A 587 -0.72 -27.71 -12.32
CA ILE A 587 -0.73 -29.03 -11.70
C ILE A 587 -0.45 -30.08 -12.78
N ARG A 588 0.60 -30.89 -12.56
CA ARG A 588 1.02 -31.97 -13.48
C ARG A 588 1.11 -33.28 -12.75
N ALA A 589 0.97 -34.40 -13.47
CA ALA A 589 1.32 -35.70 -12.98
C ALA A 589 2.76 -36.02 -13.35
N VAL A 590 3.56 -36.46 -12.38
CA VAL A 590 4.94 -36.93 -12.54
C VAL A 590 5.11 -38.29 -11.86
N GLN A 591 6.10 -39.07 -12.24
CA GLN A 591 6.43 -40.31 -11.56
C GLN A 591 7.65 -40.12 -10.68
N ASN A 592 7.65 -40.71 -9.48
CA ASN A 592 8.80 -40.79 -8.63
C ASN A 592 9.76 -41.91 -9.12
N GLU A 593 10.88 -42.10 -8.43
CA GLU A 593 11.88 -43.13 -8.78
C GLU A 593 11.33 -44.56 -8.76
N GLU A 594 10.28 -44.81 -7.98
CA GLU A 594 9.58 -46.10 -7.91
C GLU A 594 8.51 -46.29 -9.01
N GLY A 595 8.33 -45.30 -9.90
CA GLY A 595 7.33 -45.29 -10.94
C GLY A 595 5.91 -44.98 -10.46
N LYS A 596 5.71 -44.54 -9.21
CA LYS A 596 4.40 -44.12 -8.68
C LYS A 596 4.11 -42.68 -9.11
N TYR A 597 2.86 -42.40 -9.48
CA TYR A 597 2.41 -41.07 -9.83
C TYR A 597 2.26 -40.17 -8.60
N MET A 598 2.69 -38.94 -8.79
CA MET A 598 2.55 -37.82 -7.87
C MET A 598 2.03 -36.58 -8.62
N VAL A 599 1.51 -35.64 -7.90
CA VAL A 599 1.14 -34.33 -8.41
C VAL A 599 2.31 -33.34 -8.18
N GLU A 600 2.75 -32.72 -9.26
CA GLU A 600 3.75 -31.64 -9.22
C GLU A 600 3.06 -30.27 -9.35
N TYR A 601 3.37 -29.38 -8.43
CA TYR A 601 3.01 -27.96 -8.51
C TYR A 601 4.17 -27.18 -9.10
N VAL A 602 3.99 -26.62 -10.30
CA VAL A 602 5.04 -25.94 -11.04
C VAL A 602 4.53 -24.64 -11.69
N PRO A 603 5.27 -23.52 -11.60
CA PRO A 603 4.95 -22.32 -12.35
C PRO A 603 5.35 -22.46 -13.82
N ILE A 604 4.48 -22.03 -14.72
CA ILE A 604 4.75 -21.99 -16.16
C ILE A 604 4.21 -20.68 -16.77
N ASN A 605 4.67 -20.34 -17.96
CA ASN A 605 4.05 -19.28 -18.74
C ASN A 605 2.79 -19.82 -19.45
N TRP A 606 1.60 -19.37 -19.00
CA TRP A 606 0.32 -19.63 -19.67
C TRP A 606 0.23 -18.77 -20.95
N ASP A 607 -0.80 -18.96 -21.78
CA ASP A 607 -0.95 -18.18 -23.01
C ASP A 607 -1.35 -16.74 -22.71
N TYR A 608 -2.46 -16.54 -21.98
CA TYR A 608 -2.86 -15.20 -21.52
C TYR A 608 -3.80 -15.27 -20.30
N ARG A 609 -3.90 -14.14 -19.63
CA ARG A 609 -4.90 -13.90 -18.57
C ARG A 609 -5.58 -12.55 -18.80
N GLU A 610 -6.91 -12.54 -18.65
CA GLU A 610 -7.73 -11.34 -18.68
C GLU A 610 -8.45 -11.14 -17.35
N ARG A 611 -8.68 -9.88 -17.01
CA ARG A 611 -9.55 -9.48 -15.91
C ARG A 611 -10.33 -8.25 -16.31
N ALA A 612 -11.66 -8.31 -16.19
CA ALA A 612 -12.54 -7.15 -16.23
C ALA A 612 -13.17 -6.95 -14.84
N ALA A 613 -13.19 -5.73 -14.34
CA ALA A 613 -13.77 -5.43 -13.05
C ALA A 613 -14.48 -4.07 -13.08
N THR A 614 -15.56 -3.96 -12.31
CA THR A 614 -16.22 -2.67 -12.06
C THR A 614 -16.57 -2.54 -10.58
N ARG A 615 -16.40 -1.34 -10.01
CA ARG A 615 -16.64 -1.06 -8.60
C ARG A 615 -17.19 0.34 -8.42
N LEU A 616 -18.16 0.45 -7.52
CA LEU A 616 -18.69 1.73 -7.01
C LEU A 616 -18.30 1.86 -5.53
N THR A 617 -17.77 3.01 -5.15
CA THR A 617 -17.47 3.38 -3.76
C THR A 617 -18.22 4.65 -3.41
N LEU A 618 -18.91 4.65 -2.27
CA LEU A 618 -19.65 5.75 -1.71
C LEU A 618 -19.14 6.09 -0.31
N GLY A 619 -18.53 7.26 -0.14
CA GLY A 619 -18.27 7.85 1.16
C GLY A 619 -19.34 8.91 1.46
N TRP A 620 -20.09 8.75 2.54
CA TRP A 620 -21.19 9.65 2.91
C TRP A 620 -21.00 10.18 4.33
N LYS A 621 -20.82 11.51 4.45
CA LYS A 621 -20.83 12.24 5.71
C LYS A 621 -22.30 12.54 6.07
N ILE A 622 -22.98 11.59 6.71
CA ILE A 622 -24.39 11.69 7.10
C ILE A 622 -24.56 12.90 8.00
N ILE A 623 -23.75 12.99 9.05
CA ILE A 623 -23.62 14.17 9.90
C ILE A 623 -22.12 14.52 9.88
N PRO A 624 -21.71 15.62 9.24
CA PRO A 624 -20.29 15.98 9.14
C PRO A 624 -19.59 15.95 10.50
N ASP A 625 -18.40 15.37 10.54
CA ASP A 625 -17.56 15.15 11.72
C ASP A 625 -18.14 14.28 12.84
N VAL A 626 -19.43 13.89 12.74
CA VAL A 626 -20.12 13.06 13.74
C VAL A 626 -20.38 11.65 13.22
N LEU A 627 -21.02 11.50 12.05
CA LEU A 627 -21.44 10.20 11.53
C LEU A 627 -21.09 10.07 10.05
N ASN A 628 -20.23 9.13 9.76
CA ASN A 628 -19.75 8.85 8.41
C ASN A 628 -19.98 7.38 8.05
N LEU A 629 -20.36 7.15 6.79
CA LEU A 629 -20.58 5.83 6.20
C LEU A 629 -19.72 5.69 4.94
N ASN A 630 -18.99 4.59 4.83
CA ASN A 630 -18.29 4.20 3.62
C ASN A 630 -18.82 2.86 3.13
N LEU A 631 -19.23 2.78 1.86
CA LEU A 631 -19.74 1.57 1.23
C LEU A 631 -19.02 1.34 -0.10
N TYR A 632 -18.78 0.11 -0.44
CA TYR A 632 -18.33 -0.26 -1.78
C TYR A 632 -18.97 -1.56 -2.23
N GLY A 633 -19.16 -1.69 -3.53
CA GLY A 633 -19.63 -2.92 -4.16
C GLY A 633 -19.17 -3.00 -5.60
N GLY A 634 -18.94 -4.21 -6.06
CA GLY A 634 -18.43 -4.44 -7.41
C GLY A 634 -18.53 -5.89 -7.85
N VAL A 635 -18.14 -6.11 -9.09
CA VAL A 635 -18.03 -7.43 -9.70
C VAL A 635 -16.76 -7.48 -10.55
N HIS A 636 -16.13 -8.62 -10.56
CA HIS A 636 -15.04 -8.89 -11.48
C HIS A 636 -15.19 -10.24 -12.17
N TRP A 637 -14.71 -10.28 -13.40
CA TRP A 637 -14.58 -11.47 -14.23
C TRP A 637 -13.10 -11.70 -14.52
N ASN A 638 -12.68 -12.96 -14.46
CA ASN A 638 -11.32 -13.41 -14.75
C ASN A 638 -11.37 -14.54 -15.76
N LYS A 639 -10.41 -14.55 -16.67
CA LYS A 639 -10.18 -15.62 -17.63
C LYS A 639 -8.70 -15.97 -17.67
N SER A 640 -8.38 -17.26 -17.66
CA SER A 640 -7.01 -17.78 -17.81
C SER A 640 -7.01 -18.86 -18.88
N VAL A 641 -6.15 -18.71 -19.87
CA VAL A 641 -5.99 -19.66 -20.99
C VAL A 641 -4.54 -20.09 -21.06
N GLY A 642 -4.32 -21.38 -21.16
CA GLY A 642 -3.00 -22.02 -21.25
C GLY A 642 -2.96 -23.42 -20.62
N ASP A 643 -1.88 -24.15 -20.85
CA ASP A 643 -1.68 -25.53 -20.37
C ASP A 643 -2.85 -26.49 -20.75
N GLY A 644 -3.53 -26.18 -21.86
CA GLY A 644 -4.71 -26.92 -22.33
C GLY A 644 -5.99 -26.61 -21.55
N TYR A 645 -6.03 -25.54 -20.78
CA TYR A 645 -7.21 -25.08 -20.03
C TYR A 645 -7.72 -23.74 -20.56
N ASN A 646 -9.03 -23.51 -20.38
CA ASN A 646 -9.71 -22.25 -20.60
C ASN A 646 -10.70 -22.05 -19.45
N HIS A 647 -10.26 -21.36 -18.39
CA HIS A 647 -11.04 -21.16 -17.19
C HIS A 647 -11.57 -19.74 -17.10
N GLU A 648 -12.83 -19.62 -16.69
CA GLU A 648 -13.50 -18.33 -16.44
C GLU A 648 -14.14 -18.35 -15.05
N TYR A 649 -14.07 -17.22 -14.37
CA TYR A 649 -14.61 -17.07 -13.01
C TYR A 649 -15.07 -15.65 -12.75
N SER A 650 -16.29 -15.52 -12.23
CA SER A 650 -16.84 -14.22 -11.79
C SER A 650 -17.10 -14.23 -10.29
N ALA A 651 -16.86 -13.10 -9.64
CA ALA A 651 -17.17 -12.93 -8.23
C ALA A 651 -17.61 -11.51 -7.91
N TRP A 652 -18.43 -11.40 -6.87
CA TRP A 652 -18.84 -10.15 -6.26
C TRP A 652 -17.82 -9.76 -5.17
N GLU A 653 -17.64 -8.46 -4.99
CA GLU A 653 -16.90 -7.86 -3.89
C GLU A 653 -17.77 -6.77 -3.26
N GLY A 654 -17.61 -6.57 -1.97
CA GLY A 654 -18.39 -5.54 -1.27
C GLY A 654 -18.00 -5.43 0.19
N GLY A 655 -18.36 -4.32 0.79
CA GLY A 655 -18.11 -4.05 2.19
C GLY A 655 -18.49 -2.64 2.58
N GLY A 656 -18.30 -2.34 3.85
CA GLY A 656 -18.56 -1.01 4.35
C GLY A 656 -18.01 -0.80 5.75
N SER A 657 -17.86 0.46 6.10
CA SER A 657 -17.48 0.89 7.44
C SER A 657 -18.30 2.10 7.89
N LEU A 658 -18.59 2.12 9.18
CA LEU A 658 -19.27 3.21 9.88
C LEU A 658 -18.30 3.82 10.88
N SER A 659 -18.23 5.14 10.97
CA SER A 659 -17.55 5.82 12.06
C SER A 659 -18.46 6.88 12.68
N ALA A 660 -18.57 6.85 14.00
CA ALA A 660 -19.35 7.81 14.78
C ALA A 660 -18.46 8.45 15.84
N THR A 661 -18.60 9.78 16.04
CA THR A 661 -17.83 10.54 17.04
C THR A 661 -18.80 11.35 17.90
N LEU A 662 -18.82 11.08 19.20
CA LEU A 662 -19.69 11.74 20.17
C LEU A 662 -18.83 12.30 21.32
N GLY A 663 -18.51 13.58 21.25
CA GLY A 663 -17.64 14.23 22.23
C GLY A 663 -16.24 13.61 22.29
N LYS A 664 -15.94 12.86 23.36
CA LYS A 664 -14.66 12.16 23.56
C LYS A 664 -14.70 10.69 23.14
N PHE A 665 -15.85 10.18 22.76
CA PHE A 665 -16.06 8.80 22.34
C PHE A 665 -16.07 8.67 20.82
N SER A 666 -15.52 7.59 20.33
CA SER A 666 -15.48 7.22 18.92
C SER A 666 -15.84 5.76 18.75
N LEU A 667 -16.85 5.50 17.93
CA LEU A 667 -17.24 4.16 17.51
C LEU A 667 -16.85 3.96 16.06
N MET A 668 -16.22 2.83 15.77
CA MET A 668 -15.93 2.38 14.40
C MET A 668 -16.41 0.93 14.25
N ALA A 669 -16.98 0.62 13.10
CA ALA A 669 -17.36 -0.74 12.74
C ALA A 669 -17.12 -0.93 11.24
N GLY A 670 -16.66 -2.10 10.84
CA GLY A 670 -16.42 -2.42 9.43
C GLY A 670 -16.53 -3.91 9.17
N THR A 671 -16.95 -4.25 7.94
CA THR A 671 -16.99 -5.62 7.46
C THR A 671 -16.87 -5.65 5.94
N SER A 672 -16.35 -6.73 5.40
CA SER A 672 -16.25 -6.94 3.96
C SER A 672 -16.71 -8.35 3.57
N ILE A 673 -17.25 -8.47 2.36
CA ILE A 673 -17.47 -9.77 1.72
C ILE A 673 -16.09 -10.36 1.40
N ARG A 674 -15.90 -11.64 1.73
CA ARG A 674 -14.66 -12.37 1.42
C ARG A 674 -14.29 -12.22 -0.05
N THR A 675 -13.08 -11.77 -0.33
CA THR A 675 -12.58 -11.64 -1.69
C THR A 675 -12.38 -13.02 -2.31
N LYS A 676 -12.60 -13.13 -3.62
CA LYS A 676 -12.37 -14.35 -4.40
C LYS A 676 -11.62 -13.97 -5.66
N SER A 677 -10.55 -14.67 -5.99
CA SER A 677 -9.78 -14.41 -7.21
C SER A 677 -9.37 -15.69 -7.91
N MET A 678 -9.40 -15.69 -9.24
CA MET A 678 -8.94 -16.82 -10.04
C MET A 678 -7.65 -16.48 -10.77
N ALA A 679 -6.71 -17.41 -10.73
CA ALA A 679 -5.49 -17.37 -11.53
C ALA A 679 -5.07 -18.78 -11.95
N GLY A 680 -5.03 -19.05 -13.26
CA GLY A 680 -4.77 -20.40 -13.78
C GLY A 680 -5.85 -21.38 -13.34
N VAL A 681 -5.44 -22.44 -12.67
CA VAL A 681 -6.36 -23.48 -12.13
C VAL A 681 -6.85 -23.19 -10.71
N TYR A 682 -6.41 -22.11 -10.05
CA TYR A 682 -6.73 -21.82 -8.65
C TYR A 682 -7.77 -20.72 -8.49
N VAL A 683 -8.66 -20.91 -7.53
CA VAL A 683 -9.55 -19.88 -6.99
C VAL A 683 -9.23 -19.71 -5.52
N ASP A 684 -8.67 -18.56 -5.17
CA ASP A 684 -8.34 -18.20 -3.81
C ASP A 684 -9.50 -17.44 -3.16
N TYR A 685 -9.82 -17.84 -1.94
CA TYR A 685 -10.75 -17.17 -1.04
C TYR A 685 -9.92 -16.43 0.00
N GLY A 686 -9.93 -15.12 -0.05
CA GLY A 686 -9.24 -14.28 0.93
C GLY A 686 -9.79 -14.44 2.33
N GLU A 687 -9.18 -13.75 3.26
CA GLU A 687 -9.56 -13.72 4.67
C GLU A 687 -10.98 -13.16 4.85
N ASN A 688 -11.69 -13.62 5.86
CA ASN A 688 -12.85 -12.92 6.38
C ASN A 688 -12.35 -11.69 7.16
N ASP A 689 -13.18 -10.65 7.24
CA ASP A 689 -12.85 -9.42 7.96
C ASP A 689 -14.10 -8.81 8.60
N GLY A 690 -13.94 -8.30 9.81
CA GLY A 690 -15.00 -7.62 10.52
C GLY A 690 -14.53 -7.15 11.89
N TYR A 691 -14.88 -5.92 12.27
CA TYR A 691 -14.50 -5.36 13.55
C TYR A 691 -15.51 -4.34 14.06
N ILE A 692 -15.56 -4.18 15.38
CA ILE A 692 -16.24 -3.10 16.10
C ILE A 692 -15.22 -2.57 17.11
N GLN A 693 -15.02 -1.25 17.17
CA GLN A 693 -14.07 -0.61 18.06
C GLN A 693 -14.69 0.61 18.72
N LEU A 694 -14.54 0.74 20.03
CA LEU A 694 -14.97 1.89 20.82
C LEU A 694 -13.75 2.49 21.53
N ASP A 695 -13.46 3.76 21.31
CA ASP A 695 -12.37 4.48 21.94
C ASP A 695 -12.85 5.69 22.71
N TYR A 696 -12.19 5.96 23.83
CA TYR A 696 -12.28 7.19 24.59
C TYR A 696 -10.97 7.95 24.49
N THR A 697 -11.00 9.18 23.97
CA THR A 697 -9.81 10.01 23.79
C THR A 697 -9.88 11.24 24.70
N HIS A 698 -8.87 11.40 25.54
CA HIS A 698 -8.71 12.58 26.39
C HIS A 698 -7.28 13.12 26.31
N LYS A 699 -7.11 14.35 25.81
CA LYS A 699 -5.79 15.00 25.59
C LYS A 699 -4.88 14.11 24.72
N ASN A 700 -3.88 13.51 25.32
CA ASN A 700 -2.84 12.71 24.67
C ASN A 700 -2.99 11.21 24.94
N LEU A 701 -4.02 10.80 25.66
CA LEU A 701 -4.34 9.42 26.02
C LEU A 701 -5.58 8.97 25.26
N SER A 702 -5.51 7.80 24.62
CA SER A 702 -6.67 7.09 24.07
C SER A 702 -6.71 5.71 24.67
N ILE A 703 -7.89 5.32 25.17
CA ILE A 703 -8.18 3.99 25.73
C ILE A 703 -9.41 3.48 24.99
N GLY A 704 -9.36 2.24 24.52
CA GLY A 704 -10.48 1.64 23.80
C GLY A 704 -10.56 0.14 23.99
N ALA A 705 -11.67 -0.39 23.51
CA ALA A 705 -11.90 -1.82 23.35
C ALA A 705 -12.28 -2.11 21.89
N SER A 706 -11.82 -3.23 21.37
CA SER A 706 -12.20 -3.67 20.03
C SER A 706 -12.61 -5.14 20.05
N TRP A 707 -13.61 -5.44 19.25
CA TRP A 707 -14.15 -6.76 19.00
C TRP A 707 -13.86 -7.13 17.55
N TYR A 708 -12.96 -8.09 17.35
CA TYR A 708 -12.56 -8.56 16.03
C TYR A 708 -13.20 -9.90 15.72
N TYR A 709 -13.53 -10.15 14.47
CA TYR A 709 -14.37 -11.26 14.01
C TYR A 709 -15.68 -11.39 14.82
N PRO A 710 -16.48 -10.29 14.91
CA PRO A 710 -17.69 -10.30 15.70
C PRO A 710 -18.71 -11.30 15.14
N PHE A 711 -19.44 -11.97 16.01
CA PHE A 711 -20.50 -12.91 15.68
C PHE A 711 -20.04 -14.15 14.90
N THR A 712 -18.76 -14.50 14.90
CA THR A 712 -18.23 -15.71 14.29
C THR A 712 -17.54 -16.60 15.31
N SER A 713 -17.94 -17.87 15.38
CA SER A 713 -17.32 -18.87 16.23
C SER A 713 -16.09 -19.54 15.62
N GLU A 714 -15.88 -19.37 14.31
CA GLU A 714 -14.79 -20.01 13.57
C GLU A 714 -13.57 -19.11 13.40
N GLY A 715 -13.69 -17.84 13.82
CA GLY A 715 -12.61 -16.85 13.76
C GLY A 715 -12.11 -16.56 12.36
N TRP A 716 -10.79 -16.45 12.23
CA TRP A 716 -10.10 -16.26 10.95
C TRP A 716 -10.21 -17.50 10.07
N SER A 717 -10.45 -17.28 8.79
CA SER A 717 -10.41 -18.36 7.81
C SER A 717 -10.04 -17.87 6.42
N ALA A 718 -9.34 -18.71 5.69
CA ALA A 718 -9.01 -18.55 4.28
C ALA A 718 -9.05 -19.89 3.56
N GLY A 719 -9.19 -19.88 2.25
CA GLY A 719 -9.28 -21.15 1.50
C GLY A 719 -8.82 -21.01 0.06
N THR A 720 -8.58 -22.18 -0.55
CA THR A 720 -8.26 -22.29 -1.98
C THR A 720 -8.95 -23.52 -2.55
N ARG A 721 -9.50 -23.38 -3.74
CA ARG A 721 -9.99 -24.52 -4.52
C ARG A 721 -9.42 -24.49 -5.93
N THR A 722 -9.43 -25.63 -6.58
CA THR A 722 -9.14 -25.69 -8.01
C THR A 722 -10.38 -25.40 -8.86
N MET A 723 -10.14 -24.87 -10.04
CA MET A 723 -11.03 -25.03 -11.19
C MET A 723 -10.89 -26.49 -11.70
N PRO A 724 -11.87 -27.02 -12.41
CA PRO A 724 -11.76 -28.38 -12.95
C PRO A 724 -10.45 -28.56 -13.71
N ASN A 725 -9.64 -29.55 -13.32
CA ASN A 725 -8.39 -29.87 -13.98
C ASN A 725 -8.18 -31.41 -14.03
N ARG A 726 -7.13 -31.85 -14.75
CA ARG A 726 -6.94 -33.26 -15.12
C ARG A 726 -6.46 -34.13 -13.96
N TYR A 727 -5.64 -33.56 -13.03
CA TYR A 727 -4.86 -34.39 -12.12
C TYR A 727 -5.26 -34.26 -10.66
N LEU A 728 -5.66 -33.06 -10.23
CA LEU A 728 -6.04 -32.82 -8.83
C LEU A 728 -7.14 -31.78 -8.72
N ASN A 729 -8.30 -32.18 -8.29
CA ASN A 729 -9.37 -31.27 -7.90
C ASN A 729 -9.46 -31.21 -6.37
N PHE A 730 -9.34 -30.02 -5.78
CA PHE A 730 -9.41 -29.87 -4.35
C PHE A 730 -10.21 -28.62 -3.92
N ASN A 731 -10.64 -28.66 -2.65
CA ASN A 731 -11.18 -27.51 -1.92
C ASN A 731 -10.61 -27.57 -0.51
N ARG A 732 -9.70 -26.66 -0.16
CA ARG A 732 -8.95 -26.64 1.11
C ARG A 732 -9.24 -25.35 1.86
N TRP A 733 -9.50 -25.45 3.17
CA TRP A 733 -9.75 -24.34 4.07
C TRP A 733 -8.89 -24.43 5.32
N THR A 734 -8.44 -23.28 5.82
CA THR A 734 -7.74 -23.15 7.10
C THR A 734 -8.51 -22.21 8.00
N TYR A 735 -8.60 -22.56 9.27
CA TYR A 735 -9.31 -21.83 10.31
C TYR A 735 -8.39 -21.61 11.52
N ILE A 736 -8.62 -20.50 12.22
CA ILE A 736 -8.07 -20.22 13.57
C ILE A 736 -9.26 -19.91 14.45
N LYS A 737 -9.73 -20.90 15.19
CA LYS A 737 -11.02 -20.85 15.88
C LYS A 737 -10.98 -19.96 17.12
N ASP A 738 -9.91 -20.03 17.90
CA ASP A 738 -9.76 -19.30 19.17
C ASP A 738 -9.58 -17.78 19.01
N ASN A 739 -9.42 -17.27 17.79
CA ASN A 739 -9.52 -15.85 17.54
C ASN A 739 -10.94 -15.37 17.12
N GLY A 740 -11.93 -16.27 17.10
CA GLY A 740 -13.34 -15.92 16.94
C GLY A 740 -13.85 -15.07 18.10
N ASN A 741 -14.62 -14.03 17.78
CA ASN A 741 -15.09 -13.06 18.79
C ASN A 741 -13.97 -12.47 19.67
N MET A 742 -12.79 -12.24 19.08
CA MET A 742 -11.60 -11.77 19.80
C MET A 742 -11.81 -10.37 20.37
N LEU A 743 -11.63 -10.22 21.68
CA LEU A 743 -11.77 -8.98 22.41
C LEU A 743 -10.39 -8.41 22.77
N ASN A 744 -10.15 -7.16 22.40
CA ASN A 744 -8.87 -6.49 22.62
C ASN A 744 -9.03 -5.21 23.42
N ILE A 745 -7.96 -4.83 24.12
CA ILE A 745 -7.79 -3.53 24.76
C ILE A 745 -6.79 -2.74 23.93
N ASN A 746 -7.16 -1.50 23.58
CA ASN A 746 -6.34 -0.55 22.88
C ASN A 746 -5.90 0.56 23.83
N LEU A 747 -4.62 0.86 23.89
CA LEU A 747 -4.08 1.93 24.72
C LEU A 747 -3.02 2.68 23.93
N SER A 748 -3.15 4.00 23.83
CA SER A 748 -2.11 4.83 23.24
C SER A 748 -1.90 6.11 24.03
N TRP A 749 -0.64 6.47 24.21
CA TRP A 749 -0.25 7.73 24.85
C TRP A 749 0.90 8.38 24.09
N ARG A 750 0.85 9.72 23.98
CA ARG A 750 1.86 10.49 23.27
C ARG A 750 2.16 11.78 24.01
N PHE A 751 3.43 12.18 23.97
CA PHE A 751 3.85 13.49 24.43
C PHE A 751 4.68 14.17 23.36
N SER A 752 4.70 15.49 23.40
CA SER A 752 5.55 16.29 22.52
C SER A 752 5.80 17.67 23.12
N SER A 753 7.03 18.15 22.99
CA SER A 753 7.48 19.48 23.45
C SER A 753 8.27 20.19 22.36
N GLY A 754 8.43 21.52 22.46
CA GLY A 754 9.26 22.33 21.58
C GLY A 754 8.50 23.03 20.44
N ARG A 755 9.20 23.89 19.66
CA ARG A 755 8.64 24.69 18.55
C ARG A 755 8.46 23.86 17.29
N LYS A 756 7.36 24.09 16.55
CA LYS A 756 7.05 23.41 15.30
C LYS A 756 7.70 24.11 14.10
N HIS A 757 8.31 23.35 13.22
CA HIS A 757 8.89 23.80 11.96
C HIS A 757 8.47 22.94 10.79
N GLN A 758 8.71 23.41 9.55
CA GLN A 758 8.48 22.65 8.34
C GLN A 758 9.49 21.50 8.21
N ALA A 759 8.99 20.33 7.81
CA ALA A 759 9.82 19.16 7.60
C ALA A 759 10.40 19.11 6.19
N GLY A 760 11.63 18.62 6.07
CA GLY A 760 12.15 18.20 4.77
C GLY A 760 11.40 16.99 4.21
N ARG A 761 11.35 16.86 2.88
CA ARG A 761 10.60 15.82 2.18
C ARG A 761 11.54 14.90 1.41
N LYS A 762 11.36 13.58 1.57
CA LYS A 762 12.10 12.54 0.84
C LYS A 762 11.24 12.04 -0.33
N THR A 763 11.76 12.07 -1.55
CA THR A 763 11.00 11.71 -2.75
C THR A 763 11.28 10.29 -3.26
N LEU A 764 12.38 9.67 -2.82
CA LEU A 764 12.79 8.31 -3.21
C LEU A 764 12.73 7.38 -2.00
N ASN A 765 12.08 6.22 -2.17
CA ASN A 765 11.94 5.21 -1.13
C ASN A 765 12.09 3.82 -1.77
N ASN A 766 13.08 3.07 -1.33
CA ASN A 766 13.36 1.73 -1.81
C ASN A 766 13.45 0.75 -0.65
N SER A 767 13.17 -0.52 -0.91
CA SER A 767 13.34 -1.61 0.05
C SER A 767 13.39 -2.94 -0.69
N ASP A 768 14.10 -3.91 -0.13
CA ASP A 768 14.07 -5.31 -0.55
C ASP A 768 13.55 -6.17 0.61
N SER A 769 12.59 -7.04 0.33
CA SER A 769 11.99 -7.98 1.29
C SER A 769 11.85 -9.40 0.73
N ASP A 770 12.31 -9.64 -0.51
CA ASP A 770 12.29 -10.98 -1.12
C ASP A 770 13.49 -11.77 -0.65
N SER A 771 13.26 -12.83 0.12
CA SER A 771 14.32 -13.72 0.63
C SER A 771 15.00 -14.54 -0.48
N GLY A 772 14.33 -14.79 -1.60
CA GLY A 772 14.83 -15.61 -2.71
C GLY A 772 14.87 -17.10 -2.41
N ILE A 773 14.19 -17.61 -1.38
CA ILE A 773 14.04 -19.04 -1.10
C ILE A 773 12.69 -19.58 -1.53
N VAL A 774 12.62 -20.88 -1.83
CA VAL A 774 11.37 -21.64 -1.97
C VAL A 774 10.95 -22.12 -0.58
N LYS A 775 9.71 -21.78 -0.19
CA LYS A 775 9.10 -22.22 1.08
C LYS A 775 8.02 -23.27 0.82
#